data_f6f5140e22ebd3c80e94e0d361ec8adc
#
_entry.id   f6f5140e22ebd3c80e94e0d361ec8adc
#
_cell.length_a   1.000
_cell.length_b   1.000
_cell.length_c   1.000
_cell.angle_alpha   90.00
_cell.angle_beta   90.00
_cell.angle_gamma   90.00
#
_symmetry.space_group_name_H-M   'P 1'
#
loop_
_entity.id
_entity.type
_entity.pdbx_description
1 polymer ?
#
loop_
_entity_poly.entity_id
_entity_poly.type
_entity_poly.pdbx_seq_one_letter_code
_entity_poly.pdbx_strand_id
1 'polypeptide(L)'
;MQAGNPGILDSDVSMFLDDAKDLQQFQGSDTRTIAVLGDSGEGKSSLINSLLHFPGVAQTGDIGSACTSVVTEYRQKKAGHTAPITIDVEYLSAPEIRDMIQELLWSYRQLYLPGVESDETSEQDYNRYMRESEQSWSALHAAFKHKRQFTKKFAQDMSNGALERITGQLIEWAQEIEWPAGGVDGFWTSTAQTADECVEHTKLFMQDKFWPFTKIIRVYLNSQVLKTGVVLADLPGLQDTNLARVRATQDYLMKCDNIIIVAKISRAITDQSLKYSLFYVLSRHMPTEWEDSGAKRLNVAVVCTKSEEINLVTARREFCGPNKTISIATMESLDSEIDTAKSSGDRKRKKDAKKQQELLLVQARNEHVKRNLQTGYSSEMDGRNLDVFCVSNKWYEKYCPKGNNTFVDASGIPDLRRFCHTLTADAQLNEAKHYLRSRLSALLNSLDLWANSSLDEPDKIEELDDSVRAKAKEALDQIPNLVATFRQDFTECFQEQIMTFFGQRDYHWDQAASKEGLVWTTWHWSQYNAWCLNYGDHQTPKRGRENWNAKIIWKMRMELEGQWDIVEEEVTDVFSAVLHGAMSLLDSLKSGLSHSLPPQHVNPIAQSINAQIENLKYKMSREERRLHAEVRVIRRYASESNYNSYVLQDMIPQYRSAASQKGDGTAARQKSIIQGYIEEGVIFPKMSIAISDRMSQLITETSGRLTSLLSDVFKVVKTDLDIALQSYERSEVSPATHDRERQTKIRDFAKEIESLKEQHKYLLQSLEAI
;
A
#
# COMPACT_ATOMS: atom_id res chain seq x y z
N MET A 1 28.62 -11.33 26.39
CA MET A 1 27.68 -12.44 26.47
C MET A 1 28.18 -13.75 25.81
N GLN A 2 28.83 -13.75 24.66
CA GLN A 2 29.29 -14.98 23.97
C GLN A 2 30.54 -15.66 24.59
N ALA A 3 31.22 -15.08 25.54
CA ALA A 3 32.49 -15.59 26.13
C ALA A 3 32.34 -16.40 27.45
N GLY A 4 31.13 -16.72 27.86
CA GLY A 4 30.85 -17.49 29.10
C GLY A 4 30.51 -18.93 28.80
N ASN A 5 31.11 -19.83 29.54
CA ASN A 5 30.95 -21.30 29.55
C ASN A 5 29.47 -21.72 29.43
N PRO A 6 29.12 -22.70 28.58
CA PRO A 6 27.72 -23.07 28.25
C PRO A 6 26.91 -23.76 29.37
N GLY A 7 27.41 -23.74 30.61
CA GLY A 7 26.75 -24.38 31.76
C GLY A 7 25.98 -23.46 32.71
N ILE A 8 25.97 -22.13 32.50
CA ILE A 8 25.34 -21.16 33.41
C ILE A 8 24.69 -20.03 32.57
N LEU A 9 23.87 -20.38 31.63
CA LEU A 9 22.94 -19.41 31.03
C LEU A 9 21.64 -19.53 31.85
N ASP A 10 21.46 -18.64 32.84
CA ASP A 10 20.16 -18.38 33.43
C ASP A 10 19.15 -18.14 32.28
N SER A 11 17.92 -18.60 32.41
CA SER A 11 16.85 -18.40 31.41
C SER A 11 16.73 -16.93 31.00
N ASP A 12 16.99 -16.02 31.91
CA ASP A 12 16.89 -14.56 31.73
C ASP A 12 17.98 -14.02 30.79
N VAL A 13 19.23 -14.51 30.91
CA VAL A 13 20.33 -14.10 30.02
C VAL A 13 20.08 -14.60 28.59
N SER A 14 19.45 -15.78 28.42
CA SER A 14 19.05 -16.28 27.09
C SER A 14 17.99 -15.39 26.45
N MET A 15 17.01 -14.94 27.22
CA MET A 15 15.97 -14.02 26.76
C MET A 15 16.56 -12.67 26.32
N PHE A 16 17.42 -12.06 27.14
CA PHE A 16 18.10 -10.81 26.76
C PHE A 16 18.99 -10.95 25.53
N LEU A 17 19.61 -12.11 25.33
CA LEU A 17 20.43 -12.36 24.15
C LEU A 17 19.56 -12.42 22.88
N ASP A 18 18.38 -13.02 22.97
CA ASP A 18 17.45 -13.11 21.85
C ASP A 18 16.83 -11.74 21.56
N ASP A 19 16.45 -10.97 22.57
CA ASP A 19 16.02 -9.57 22.43
C ASP A 19 17.11 -8.70 21.79
N ALA A 20 18.39 -8.86 22.20
CA ALA A 20 19.49 -8.14 21.61
C ALA A 20 19.74 -8.52 20.13
N LYS A 21 19.56 -9.80 19.77
CA LYS A 21 19.63 -10.24 18.37
C LYS A 21 18.51 -9.66 17.53
N ASP A 22 17.29 -9.63 18.06
CA ASP A 22 16.14 -9.03 17.39
C ASP A 22 16.33 -7.53 17.20
N LEU A 23 16.89 -6.85 18.21
CA LEU A 23 17.24 -5.43 18.10
C LEU A 23 18.38 -5.18 17.10
N GLN A 24 19.38 -6.07 17.01
CA GLN A 24 20.45 -5.97 16.00
C GLN A 24 19.90 -6.05 14.56
N GLN A 25 18.79 -6.73 14.37
CA GLN A 25 18.14 -6.85 13.06
C GLN A 25 17.15 -5.70 12.79
N PHE A 26 17.28 -4.57 13.50
CA PHE A 26 16.44 -3.40 13.26
C PHE A 26 16.46 -3.02 11.78
N GLN A 27 15.35 -3.30 11.14
CA GLN A 27 15.02 -2.79 9.82
C GLN A 27 13.79 -1.93 10.04
N GLY A 28 13.88 -0.64 9.72
CA GLY A 28 12.74 0.25 9.81
C GLY A 28 11.51 -0.42 9.20
N SER A 29 10.49 -0.68 10.01
CA SER A 29 9.36 -1.54 9.62
C SER A 29 8.32 -0.78 8.81
N ASP A 30 8.28 0.54 8.89
CA ASP A 30 7.34 1.37 8.13
C ASP A 30 7.86 1.63 6.73
N THR A 31 7.62 0.63 5.87
CA THR A 31 7.85 0.83 4.43
C THR A 31 6.79 1.76 3.86
N ARG A 32 7.22 2.74 3.07
CA ARG A 32 6.33 3.60 2.30
C ARG A 32 6.35 3.18 0.85
N THR A 33 5.20 2.77 0.37
CA THR A 33 5.05 2.40 -1.04
C THR A 33 4.83 3.64 -1.89
N ILE A 34 5.66 3.78 -2.92
CA ILE A 34 5.52 4.79 -3.97
C ILE A 34 5.02 4.04 -5.22
N ALA A 35 3.78 4.27 -5.57
CA ALA A 35 3.19 3.72 -6.78
C ALA A 35 3.64 4.53 -8.01
N VAL A 36 4.20 3.87 -9.01
CA VAL A 36 4.63 4.49 -10.28
C VAL A 36 3.58 4.17 -11.34
N LEU A 37 2.82 5.18 -11.72
CA LEU A 37 1.69 5.09 -12.64
C LEU A 37 1.99 5.82 -13.94
N GLY A 38 1.39 5.44 -15.05
CA GLY A 38 1.52 6.08 -16.37
C GLY A 38 1.30 5.07 -17.48
N ASP A 39 1.07 5.53 -18.71
CA ASP A 39 0.78 4.66 -19.82
C ASP A 39 1.99 3.85 -20.32
N SER A 40 1.72 2.86 -21.15
CA SER A 40 2.77 2.06 -21.77
C SER A 40 3.66 2.95 -22.66
N GLY A 41 4.99 2.79 -22.53
CA GLY A 41 5.96 3.56 -23.30
C GLY A 41 6.34 4.93 -22.72
N GLU A 42 5.71 5.38 -21.63
CA GLU A 42 6.05 6.64 -20.95
C GLU A 42 7.36 6.58 -20.16
N GLY A 43 7.97 5.41 -20.02
CA GLY A 43 9.30 5.24 -19.42
C GLY A 43 9.31 4.91 -17.93
N LYS A 44 8.23 4.34 -17.37
CA LYS A 44 8.13 3.89 -15.98
C LYS A 44 9.26 2.95 -15.55
N SER A 45 9.42 1.82 -16.23
CA SER A 45 10.43 0.83 -15.89
C SER A 45 11.87 1.40 -16.05
N SER A 46 12.12 2.25 -17.06
CA SER A 46 13.41 2.96 -17.17
C SER A 46 13.63 3.93 -16.00
N LEU A 47 12.58 4.59 -15.53
CA LEU A 47 12.63 5.45 -14.35
C LEU A 47 12.99 4.65 -13.09
N ILE A 48 12.34 3.51 -12.89
CA ILE A 48 12.60 2.59 -11.77
C ILE A 48 14.05 2.11 -11.81
N ASN A 49 14.56 1.68 -12.97
CA ASN A 49 15.96 1.29 -13.15
C ASN A 49 16.92 2.42 -12.75
N SER A 50 16.61 3.66 -13.15
CA SER A 50 17.41 4.84 -12.81
C SER A 50 17.33 5.17 -11.31
N LEU A 51 16.15 5.10 -10.69
CA LEU A 51 15.96 5.34 -9.25
C LEU A 51 16.69 4.29 -8.40
N LEU A 52 16.61 3.03 -8.78
CA LEU A 52 17.29 1.93 -8.10
C LEU A 52 18.80 1.95 -8.29
N HIS A 53 19.29 2.68 -9.28
CA HIS A 53 20.68 2.58 -9.77
C HIS A 53 21.04 1.12 -10.11
N PHE A 54 20.09 0.42 -10.71
CA PHE A 54 20.21 -0.99 -11.08
C PHE A 54 19.71 -1.19 -12.51
N PRO A 55 20.60 -1.03 -13.52
CA PRO A 55 20.20 -1.12 -14.92
C PRO A 55 19.58 -2.47 -15.27
N GLY A 56 18.43 -2.45 -15.94
CA GLY A 56 17.81 -3.63 -16.52
C GLY A 56 17.01 -4.51 -15.55
N VAL A 57 16.91 -4.18 -14.26
CA VAL A 57 16.15 -4.99 -13.30
C VAL A 57 14.63 -4.89 -13.51
N ALA A 58 14.14 -3.72 -13.90
CA ALA A 58 12.79 -3.55 -14.39
C ALA A 58 12.78 -3.71 -15.92
N GLN A 59 11.93 -4.60 -16.41
CA GLN A 59 11.86 -4.90 -17.84
C GLN A 59 11.42 -3.66 -18.64
N THR A 60 12.26 -3.22 -19.57
CA THR A 60 11.92 -2.15 -20.51
C THR A 60 11.55 -2.76 -21.87
N GLY A 61 10.48 -2.26 -22.50
CA GLY A 61 10.02 -2.78 -23.78
C GLY A 61 10.33 -1.85 -24.94
N ASP A 62 11.07 -2.38 -25.91
CA ASP A 62 11.32 -1.70 -27.19
C ASP A 62 10.48 -2.28 -28.34
N ILE A 63 9.64 -3.32 -28.09
CA ILE A 63 8.98 -4.12 -29.13
C ILE A 63 7.46 -3.81 -29.24
N GLY A 64 6.99 -2.71 -28.63
CA GLY A 64 5.60 -2.24 -28.80
C GLY A 64 4.53 -3.01 -27.98
N SER A 65 4.91 -3.93 -27.12
CA SER A 65 3.99 -4.57 -26.15
C SER A 65 4.14 -3.98 -24.76
N ALA A 66 3.07 -3.92 -23.99
CA ALA A 66 3.13 -3.52 -22.57
C ALA A 66 4.03 -4.50 -21.80
N CYS A 67 5.05 -3.98 -21.12
CA CYS A 67 6.03 -4.80 -20.40
C CYS A 67 5.56 -5.14 -18.99
N THR A 68 4.90 -4.23 -18.31
CA THR A 68 4.36 -4.42 -16.97
C THR A 68 2.94 -4.92 -17.08
N SER A 69 2.75 -6.21 -16.83
CA SER A 69 1.44 -6.87 -16.86
C SER A 69 0.89 -7.15 -15.47
N VAL A 70 1.77 -7.17 -14.48
CA VAL A 70 1.51 -7.51 -13.07
C VAL A 70 2.14 -6.43 -12.21
N VAL A 71 1.51 -6.09 -11.11
CA VAL A 71 2.08 -5.19 -10.10
C VAL A 71 3.41 -5.74 -9.62
N THR A 72 4.48 -4.98 -9.78
CA THR A 72 5.83 -5.40 -9.39
C THR A 72 6.40 -4.45 -8.36
N GLU A 73 6.67 -4.94 -7.16
CA GLU A 73 7.29 -4.18 -6.08
C GLU A 73 8.80 -4.42 -6.05
N TYR A 74 9.57 -3.35 -5.93
CA TYR A 74 11.00 -3.38 -5.66
C TYR A 74 11.23 -2.99 -4.21
N ARG A 75 11.84 -3.91 -3.44
CA ARG A 75 12.01 -3.81 -2.00
C ARG A 75 13.47 -3.97 -1.59
N GLN A 76 13.85 -3.38 -0.46
CA GLN A 76 15.17 -3.61 0.13
C GLN A 76 15.31 -5.09 0.53
N LYS A 77 16.47 -5.64 0.25
CA LYS A 77 16.87 -7.00 0.62
C LYS A 77 16.76 -7.21 2.14
N LYS A 78 16.15 -8.31 2.56
CA LYS A 78 16.03 -8.69 3.97
C LYS A 78 17.31 -9.40 4.46
N ALA A 79 17.54 -9.44 5.77
CA ALA A 79 18.71 -10.08 6.37
C ALA A 79 18.85 -11.57 6.02
N GLY A 80 17.73 -12.31 5.87
CA GLY A 80 17.71 -13.72 5.49
C GLY A 80 17.96 -14.02 3.99
N HIS A 81 18.02 -12.98 3.14
CA HIS A 81 18.26 -13.17 1.71
C HIS A 81 19.75 -13.27 1.40
N THR A 82 20.24 -14.41 0.98
CA THR A 82 21.66 -14.67 0.69
C THR A 82 22.05 -14.22 -0.73
N ALA A 83 21.20 -14.44 -1.73
CA ALA A 83 21.45 -14.05 -3.11
C ALA A 83 21.38 -12.53 -3.34
N PRO A 84 22.01 -11.97 -4.38
CA PRO A 84 21.93 -10.54 -4.73
C PRO A 84 20.50 -10.06 -4.95
N ILE A 85 19.67 -10.86 -5.61
CA ILE A 85 18.25 -10.61 -5.89
C ILE A 85 17.44 -11.82 -5.42
N THR A 86 16.35 -11.57 -4.71
CA THR A 86 15.34 -12.58 -4.36
C THR A 86 14.01 -12.14 -4.95
N ILE A 87 13.24 -13.08 -5.48
CA ILE A 87 11.98 -12.83 -6.17
C ILE A 87 10.91 -13.66 -5.48
N ASP A 88 9.86 -13.01 -5.01
CA ASP A 88 8.67 -13.62 -4.44
C ASP A 88 7.48 -13.32 -5.35
N VAL A 89 6.72 -14.32 -5.72
CA VAL A 89 5.51 -14.21 -6.54
C VAL A 89 4.32 -14.76 -5.78
N GLU A 90 3.28 -13.95 -5.65
CA GLU A 90 2.01 -14.31 -5.03
C GLU A 90 0.96 -14.52 -6.12
N TYR A 91 0.23 -15.63 -6.05
CA TYR A 91 -0.83 -15.98 -7.01
C TYR A 91 -2.21 -15.65 -6.46
N LEU A 92 -3.18 -15.57 -7.37
CA LEU A 92 -4.58 -15.48 -6.99
C LEU A 92 -5.04 -16.79 -6.34
N SER A 93 -5.87 -16.68 -5.33
CA SER A 93 -6.53 -17.83 -4.71
C SER A 93 -7.56 -18.46 -5.67
N ALA A 94 -7.97 -19.70 -5.41
CA ALA A 94 -8.94 -20.40 -6.25
C ALA A 94 -10.29 -19.65 -6.41
N PRO A 95 -10.86 -19.00 -5.37
CA PRO A 95 -12.00 -18.12 -5.53
C PRO A 95 -11.71 -16.91 -6.44
N GLU A 96 -10.59 -16.20 -6.23
CA GLU A 96 -10.19 -15.04 -7.04
C GLU A 96 -9.99 -15.42 -8.52
N ILE A 97 -9.41 -16.60 -8.80
CA ILE A 97 -9.26 -17.15 -10.17
C ILE A 97 -10.63 -17.39 -10.80
N ARG A 98 -11.57 -17.96 -10.04
CA ARG A 98 -12.94 -18.21 -10.51
C ARG A 98 -13.62 -16.91 -10.92
N ASP A 99 -13.61 -15.92 -10.04
CA ASP A 99 -14.26 -14.63 -10.26
C ASP A 99 -13.66 -13.92 -11.47
N MET A 100 -12.33 -13.95 -11.60
CA MET A 100 -11.63 -13.37 -12.75
C MET A 100 -11.97 -14.06 -14.07
N ILE A 101 -12.02 -15.40 -14.10
CA ILE A 101 -12.40 -16.15 -15.31
C ILE A 101 -13.84 -15.82 -15.73
N GLN A 102 -14.76 -15.76 -14.79
CA GLN A 102 -16.15 -15.39 -15.03
C GLN A 102 -16.24 -14.01 -15.68
N GLU A 103 -15.51 -13.07 -15.12
CA GLU A 103 -15.49 -11.70 -15.61
C GLU A 103 -14.85 -11.57 -17.00
N LEU A 104 -13.70 -12.19 -17.23
CA LEU A 104 -13.02 -12.16 -18.53
C LEU A 104 -13.90 -12.81 -19.61
N LEU A 105 -14.50 -13.95 -19.31
CA LEU A 105 -15.41 -14.62 -20.28
C LEU A 105 -16.64 -13.75 -20.57
N TRP A 106 -17.20 -13.13 -19.55
CA TRP A 106 -18.32 -12.22 -19.71
C TRP A 106 -17.96 -11.02 -20.59
N SER A 107 -16.89 -10.29 -20.27
CA SER A 107 -16.44 -9.13 -21.05
C SER A 107 -16.10 -9.50 -22.50
N TYR A 108 -15.50 -10.68 -22.71
CA TYR A 108 -15.24 -11.18 -24.06
C TYR A 108 -16.54 -11.37 -24.88
N ARG A 109 -17.58 -11.91 -24.26
CA ARG A 109 -18.82 -12.26 -24.92
C ARG A 109 -19.73 -11.07 -25.22
N GLN A 110 -19.53 -9.93 -24.57
CA GLN A 110 -20.35 -8.73 -24.74
C GLN A 110 -20.39 -8.27 -26.20
N LEU A 111 -19.25 -8.30 -26.88
CA LEU A 111 -19.18 -7.91 -28.31
C LEU A 111 -20.09 -8.77 -29.24
N TYR A 112 -20.31 -10.03 -28.88
CA TYR A 112 -21.04 -11.01 -29.68
C TYR A 112 -22.51 -11.17 -29.28
N LEU A 113 -22.99 -10.32 -28.38
CA LEU A 113 -24.38 -10.34 -27.98
C LEU A 113 -25.31 -9.81 -29.13
N PRO A 114 -26.50 -10.38 -29.29
CA PRO A 114 -27.46 -9.88 -30.29
C PRO A 114 -27.77 -8.39 -30.07
N GLY A 115 -27.62 -7.59 -31.10
CA GLY A 115 -27.91 -6.15 -31.09
C GLY A 115 -26.69 -5.25 -30.90
N VAL A 116 -25.52 -5.77 -30.57
CA VAL A 116 -24.29 -4.96 -30.45
C VAL A 116 -23.77 -4.47 -31.79
N GLU A 117 -23.97 -5.24 -32.86
CA GLU A 117 -23.67 -4.86 -34.26
C GLU A 117 -24.79 -4.07 -34.95
N SER A 118 -25.86 -3.70 -34.24
CA SER A 118 -26.96 -2.95 -34.83
C SER A 118 -26.65 -1.45 -34.90
N ASP A 119 -27.34 -0.75 -35.83
CA ASP A 119 -27.27 0.72 -35.96
C ASP A 119 -27.67 1.49 -34.67
N GLU A 120 -28.17 0.79 -33.67
CA GLU A 120 -28.57 1.35 -32.38
C GLU A 120 -27.39 1.48 -31.38
N THR A 121 -26.26 0.79 -31.62
CA THR A 121 -25.05 0.88 -30.79
C THR A 121 -24.16 2.06 -31.24
N SER A 122 -23.75 2.93 -30.33
CA SER A 122 -22.88 4.03 -30.75
C SER A 122 -21.52 3.51 -31.19
N GLU A 123 -20.87 4.22 -32.11
CA GLU A 123 -19.48 3.92 -32.52
C GLU A 123 -18.52 3.89 -31.34
N GLN A 124 -18.73 4.76 -30.33
CA GLN A 124 -17.94 4.79 -29.11
C GLN A 124 -18.16 3.54 -28.23
N ASP A 125 -19.39 3.10 -28.08
CA ASP A 125 -19.73 1.89 -27.32
C ASP A 125 -19.26 0.63 -28.02
N TYR A 126 -19.44 0.55 -29.32
CA TYR A 126 -18.94 -0.56 -30.15
C TYR A 126 -17.41 -0.67 -30.03
N ASN A 127 -16.71 0.45 -30.17
CA ASN A 127 -15.27 0.52 -30.02
C ASN A 127 -14.80 0.16 -28.58
N ARG A 128 -15.62 0.46 -27.55
CA ARG A 128 -15.38 0.03 -26.19
C ARG A 128 -15.54 -1.49 -26.06
N TYR A 129 -16.67 -2.06 -26.47
CA TYR A 129 -16.89 -3.50 -26.43
C TYR A 129 -15.85 -4.28 -27.23
N MET A 130 -15.48 -3.77 -28.39
CA MET A 130 -14.41 -4.36 -29.18
C MET A 130 -13.09 -4.41 -28.41
N ARG A 131 -12.69 -3.30 -27.78
CA ARG A 131 -11.48 -3.24 -26.95
C ARG A 131 -11.57 -4.18 -25.75
N GLU A 132 -12.65 -4.12 -24.99
CA GLU A 132 -12.85 -4.96 -23.79
C GLU A 132 -12.89 -6.45 -24.18
N SER A 133 -13.51 -6.80 -25.28
CA SER A 133 -13.55 -8.17 -25.81
C SER A 133 -12.18 -8.66 -26.26
N GLU A 134 -11.43 -7.85 -27.03
CA GLU A 134 -10.05 -8.21 -27.43
C GLU A 134 -9.12 -8.40 -26.26
N GLN A 135 -9.27 -7.57 -25.25
CA GLN A 135 -8.47 -7.60 -24.02
C GLN A 135 -8.76 -8.85 -23.20
N SER A 136 -10.04 -9.11 -22.98
CA SER A 136 -10.47 -10.30 -22.24
C SER A 136 -10.09 -11.58 -22.99
N TRP A 137 -10.19 -11.55 -24.32
CA TRP A 137 -9.68 -12.64 -25.16
C TRP A 137 -8.19 -12.83 -25.01
N SER A 138 -7.41 -11.75 -25.00
CA SER A 138 -5.96 -11.81 -24.82
C SER A 138 -5.58 -12.50 -23.51
N ALA A 139 -6.26 -12.17 -22.41
CA ALA A 139 -6.05 -12.79 -21.12
C ALA A 139 -6.44 -14.27 -21.09
N LEU A 140 -7.65 -14.58 -21.56
CA LEU A 140 -8.13 -15.96 -21.65
C LEU A 140 -7.27 -16.81 -22.60
N HIS A 141 -6.88 -16.25 -23.73
CA HIS A 141 -6.02 -16.93 -24.68
C HIS A 141 -4.62 -17.17 -24.13
N ALA A 142 -4.04 -16.23 -23.41
CA ALA A 142 -2.76 -16.45 -22.74
C ALA A 142 -2.85 -17.60 -21.75
N ALA A 143 -3.89 -17.66 -20.92
CA ALA A 143 -4.11 -18.70 -19.94
C ALA A 143 -4.33 -20.08 -20.59
N PHE A 144 -5.13 -20.17 -21.66
CA PHE A 144 -5.70 -21.42 -22.15
C PHE A 144 -5.31 -21.81 -23.58
N LYS A 145 -4.42 -21.06 -24.27
CA LYS A 145 -3.96 -21.39 -25.64
C LYS A 145 -3.37 -22.79 -25.80
N HIS A 146 -2.90 -23.38 -24.71
CA HIS A 146 -2.37 -24.76 -24.70
C HIS A 146 -3.45 -25.84 -24.77
N LYS A 147 -4.71 -25.48 -24.51
CA LYS A 147 -5.86 -26.39 -24.62
C LYS A 147 -6.42 -26.34 -26.03
N ARG A 148 -6.33 -27.46 -26.78
CA ARG A 148 -6.79 -27.54 -28.17
C ARG A 148 -8.28 -27.19 -28.37
N GLN A 149 -9.08 -27.40 -27.32
CA GLN A 149 -10.52 -27.14 -27.33
C GLN A 149 -10.81 -25.64 -27.13
N PHE A 150 -9.87 -24.84 -26.63
CA PHE A 150 -10.04 -23.42 -26.40
C PHE A 150 -9.90 -22.65 -27.73
N THR A 151 -11.03 -22.34 -28.34
CA THR A 151 -11.11 -21.59 -29.59
C THR A 151 -12.08 -20.43 -29.45
N LYS A 152 -12.01 -19.45 -30.36
CA LYS A 152 -12.97 -18.34 -30.37
C LYS A 152 -14.40 -18.85 -30.44
N LYS A 153 -14.68 -19.87 -31.30
CA LYS A 153 -15.99 -20.49 -31.40
C LYS A 153 -16.49 -21.08 -30.09
N PHE A 154 -15.61 -21.75 -29.32
CA PHE A 154 -15.96 -22.29 -28.02
C PHE A 154 -16.35 -21.18 -27.04
N ALA A 155 -15.57 -20.10 -26.95
CA ALA A 155 -15.84 -18.99 -26.03
C ALA A 155 -17.05 -18.12 -26.47
N GLN A 156 -17.38 -18.12 -27.77
CA GLN A 156 -18.51 -17.39 -28.37
C GLN A 156 -19.82 -18.19 -28.40
N ASP A 157 -19.85 -19.43 -27.91
CA ASP A 157 -21.08 -20.22 -27.87
C ASP A 157 -22.15 -19.54 -27.02
N MET A 158 -23.25 -19.09 -27.67
CA MET A 158 -24.37 -18.40 -27.05
C MET A 158 -25.57 -19.31 -26.79
N SER A 159 -25.40 -20.63 -26.94
CA SER A 159 -26.46 -21.60 -26.64
C SER A 159 -26.88 -21.55 -25.17
N ASN A 160 -28.09 -22.03 -24.86
CA ASN A 160 -28.58 -22.04 -23.47
C ASN A 160 -27.63 -22.81 -22.53
N GLY A 161 -27.29 -22.19 -21.42
CA GLY A 161 -26.36 -22.77 -20.42
C GLY A 161 -24.88 -22.78 -20.86
N ALA A 162 -24.56 -22.20 -22.04
CA ALA A 162 -23.16 -22.20 -22.52
C ALA A 162 -22.23 -21.38 -21.63
N LEU A 163 -22.71 -20.28 -21.05
CA LEU A 163 -21.88 -19.44 -20.17
C LEU A 163 -21.38 -20.25 -18.96
N GLU A 164 -22.28 -20.90 -18.24
CA GLU A 164 -21.94 -21.70 -17.06
C GLU A 164 -21.07 -22.90 -17.43
N ARG A 165 -21.38 -23.58 -18.53
CA ARG A 165 -20.58 -24.71 -19.02
C ARG A 165 -19.15 -24.29 -19.38
N ILE A 166 -19.00 -23.20 -20.13
CA ILE A 166 -17.69 -22.68 -20.54
C ILE A 166 -16.92 -22.20 -19.31
N THR A 167 -17.56 -21.46 -18.39
CA THR A 167 -16.95 -21.01 -17.15
C THR A 167 -16.45 -22.20 -16.32
N GLY A 168 -17.28 -23.23 -16.13
CA GLY A 168 -16.89 -24.46 -15.42
C GLY A 168 -15.67 -25.12 -16.05
N GLN A 169 -15.67 -25.27 -17.38
CA GLN A 169 -14.54 -25.86 -18.10
C GLN A 169 -13.25 -25.01 -17.99
N LEU A 170 -13.35 -23.69 -18.03
CA LEU A 170 -12.19 -22.81 -17.85
C LEU A 170 -11.63 -22.88 -16.42
N ILE A 171 -12.51 -23.02 -15.42
CA ILE A 171 -12.09 -23.21 -14.02
C ILE A 171 -11.37 -24.56 -13.84
N GLU A 172 -11.89 -25.66 -14.43
CA GLU A 172 -11.20 -26.96 -14.43
C GLU A 172 -9.82 -26.84 -15.07
N TRP A 173 -9.71 -26.22 -16.24
CA TRP A 173 -8.42 -26.00 -16.89
C TRP A 173 -7.47 -25.10 -16.11
N ALA A 174 -7.98 -24.14 -15.36
CA ALA A 174 -7.15 -23.32 -14.47
C ALA A 174 -6.58 -24.13 -13.30
N GLN A 175 -7.34 -25.09 -12.76
CA GLN A 175 -6.88 -26.00 -11.71
C GLN A 175 -5.82 -26.99 -12.22
N GLU A 176 -5.81 -27.31 -13.52
CA GLU A 176 -4.80 -28.17 -14.14
C GLU A 176 -3.47 -27.43 -14.45
N ILE A 177 -3.37 -26.12 -14.20
CA ILE A 177 -2.14 -25.37 -14.46
C ILE A 177 -1.08 -25.81 -13.46
N GLU A 178 -0.06 -26.46 -13.97
CA GLU A 178 1.15 -26.76 -13.19
C GLU A 178 1.95 -25.47 -12.99
N TRP A 179 2.06 -25.04 -11.75
CA TRP A 179 2.90 -23.92 -11.37
C TRP A 179 4.39 -24.27 -11.42
N PRO A 180 5.30 -23.30 -11.58
CA PRO A 180 6.72 -23.56 -11.60
C PRO A 180 7.19 -24.28 -10.34
N ALA A 181 8.16 -25.17 -10.48
CA ALA A 181 8.74 -25.93 -9.37
C ALA A 181 9.27 -24.99 -8.28
N GLY A 182 8.96 -25.30 -7.01
CA GLY A 182 9.30 -24.46 -5.84
C GLY A 182 8.17 -23.57 -5.35
N GLY A 183 7.00 -23.59 -6.02
CA GLY A 183 5.79 -22.94 -5.52
C GLY A 183 5.09 -23.79 -4.45
N VAL A 184 4.66 -23.16 -3.36
CA VAL A 184 3.86 -23.76 -2.29
C VAL A 184 2.63 -22.87 -2.09
N ASP A 185 1.45 -23.47 -2.12
CA ASP A 185 0.15 -22.86 -1.77
C ASP A 185 0.02 -21.35 -2.08
N GLY A 186 0.01 -20.99 -3.38
CA GLY A 186 -0.21 -19.62 -3.82
C GLY A 186 1.03 -18.70 -3.78
N PHE A 187 2.21 -19.27 -3.51
CA PHE A 187 3.45 -18.51 -3.39
C PHE A 187 4.63 -19.20 -4.09
N TRP A 188 5.48 -18.44 -4.78
CA TRP A 188 6.70 -18.92 -5.41
C TRP A 188 7.87 -18.04 -5.08
N THR A 189 9.01 -18.63 -4.70
CA THR A 189 10.24 -17.91 -4.40
C THR A 189 11.39 -18.41 -5.25
N SER A 190 12.20 -17.47 -5.76
CA SER A 190 13.43 -17.78 -6.50
C SER A 190 14.50 -16.72 -6.22
N THR A 191 15.72 -17.01 -6.66
CA THR A 191 16.86 -16.12 -6.55
C THR A 191 17.48 -15.85 -7.90
N ALA A 192 18.11 -14.67 -8.09
CA ALA A 192 18.84 -14.30 -9.28
C ALA A 192 20.19 -13.66 -8.92
N GLN A 193 21.20 -13.90 -9.73
CA GLN A 193 22.54 -13.33 -9.57
C GLN A 193 22.69 -12.02 -10.36
N THR A 194 21.96 -11.88 -11.46
CA THR A 194 22.03 -10.73 -12.38
C THR A 194 20.63 -10.15 -12.65
N ALA A 195 20.60 -8.92 -13.20
CA ALA A 195 19.36 -8.30 -13.66
C ALA A 195 18.69 -9.11 -14.77
N ASP A 196 19.46 -9.64 -15.70
CA ASP A 196 18.95 -10.42 -16.83
C ASP A 196 18.25 -11.70 -16.33
N GLU A 197 18.87 -12.42 -15.39
CA GLU A 197 18.27 -13.59 -14.77
C GLU A 197 16.99 -13.23 -14.00
N CYS A 198 16.98 -12.08 -13.30
CA CYS A 198 15.78 -11.58 -12.63
C CYS A 198 14.65 -11.31 -13.63
N VAL A 199 14.95 -10.68 -14.76
CA VAL A 199 13.98 -10.42 -15.82
C VAL A 199 13.48 -11.72 -16.45
N GLU A 200 14.32 -12.72 -16.68
CA GLU A 200 13.89 -14.02 -17.18
C GLU A 200 12.90 -14.71 -16.22
N HIS A 201 13.20 -14.70 -14.92
CA HIS A 201 12.33 -15.28 -13.91
C HIS A 201 11.00 -14.52 -13.79
N THR A 202 11.02 -13.20 -13.74
CA THR A 202 9.79 -12.38 -13.63
C THR A 202 8.97 -12.43 -14.92
N LYS A 203 9.62 -12.52 -16.09
CA LYS A 203 8.96 -12.63 -17.38
C LYS A 203 8.06 -13.84 -17.48
N LEU A 204 8.41 -14.96 -16.84
CA LEU A 204 7.59 -16.15 -16.76
C LEU A 204 6.19 -15.85 -16.22
N PHE A 205 6.10 -14.97 -15.19
CA PHE A 205 4.85 -14.59 -14.54
C PHE A 205 4.17 -13.37 -15.17
N MET A 206 4.87 -12.61 -16.00
CA MET A 206 4.34 -11.46 -16.73
C MET A 206 3.80 -11.83 -18.11
N GLN A 207 4.11 -13.01 -18.59
CA GLN A 207 3.75 -13.51 -19.93
C GLN A 207 3.13 -14.90 -19.84
N ASP A 208 2.60 -15.39 -20.97
CA ASP A 208 2.03 -16.74 -21.10
C ASP A 208 0.89 -17.04 -20.11
N LYS A 209 0.75 -18.32 -19.74
CA LYS A 209 -0.37 -18.85 -18.98
C LYS A 209 -0.48 -18.37 -17.52
N PHE A 210 0.60 -17.84 -16.96
CA PHE A 210 0.64 -17.49 -15.54
C PHE A 210 0.21 -16.05 -15.24
N TRP A 211 0.48 -15.09 -16.16
CA TRP A 211 0.26 -13.67 -15.87
C TRP A 211 -1.18 -13.31 -15.47
N PRO A 212 -2.23 -13.93 -16.03
CA PRO A 212 -3.60 -13.59 -15.63
C PRO A 212 -3.89 -13.94 -14.17
N PHE A 213 -3.18 -14.95 -13.63
CA PHE A 213 -3.38 -15.48 -12.28
C PHE A 213 -2.32 -15.00 -11.28
N THR A 214 -1.37 -14.18 -11.70
CA THR A 214 -0.35 -13.60 -10.83
C THR A 214 -0.88 -12.34 -10.17
N LYS A 215 -0.87 -12.33 -8.82
CA LYS A 215 -1.38 -11.21 -8.02
C LYS A 215 -0.35 -10.09 -7.89
N ILE A 216 0.88 -10.44 -7.47
CA ILE A 216 1.96 -9.48 -7.26
C ILE A 216 3.32 -10.17 -7.35
N ILE A 217 4.30 -9.45 -7.88
CA ILE A 217 5.71 -9.85 -7.89
C ILE A 217 6.49 -8.92 -6.96
N ARG A 218 7.29 -9.47 -6.05
CA ARG A 218 8.16 -8.71 -5.15
C ARG A 218 9.62 -9.04 -5.46
N VAL A 219 10.39 -8.03 -5.83
CA VAL A 219 11.82 -8.14 -6.14
C VAL A 219 12.61 -7.48 -5.01
N TYR A 220 13.40 -8.28 -4.29
CA TYR A 220 14.24 -7.81 -3.20
C TYR A 220 15.68 -7.67 -3.69
N LEU A 221 16.22 -6.47 -3.58
CA LEU A 221 17.58 -6.14 -4.00
C LEU A 221 18.18 -5.05 -3.10
N ASN A 222 19.48 -4.84 -3.20
CA ASN A 222 20.17 -3.82 -2.42
C ASN A 222 20.28 -2.53 -3.24
N SER A 223 19.56 -1.47 -2.84
CA SER A 223 19.61 -0.16 -3.45
C SER A 223 19.55 0.95 -2.41
N GLN A 224 20.29 2.04 -2.62
CA GLN A 224 20.31 3.16 -1.67
C GLN A 224 18.92 3.76 -1.44
N VAL A 225 18.11 3.90 -2.49
CA VAL A 225 16.75 4.46 -2.37
C VAL A 225 15.84 3.56 -1.54
N LEU A 226 16.05 2.24 -1.57
CA LEU A 226 15.23 1.27 -0.84
C LEU A 226 15.65 1.13 0.63
N LYS A 227 16.92 1.42 0.97
CA LYS A 227 17.43 1.35 2.35
C LYS A 227 16.67 2.25 3.32
N THR A 228 16.05 3.30 2.81
CA THR A 228 15.24 4.22 3.59
C THR A 228 13.77 3.76 3.78
N GLY A 229 13.46 2.49 3.53
CA GLY A 229 12.11 1.95 3.67
C GLY A 229 11.18 2.27 2.48
N VAL A 230 11.70 2.85 1.40
CA VAL A 230 10.94 3.03 0.16
C VAL A 230 10.68 1.68 -0.49
N VAL A 231 9.45 1.47 -0.91
CA VAL A 231 9.05 0.41 -1.83
C VAL A 231 8.62 1.08 -3.13
N LEU A 232 9.25 0.74 -4.25
CA LEU A 232 8.83 1.22 -5.56
C LEU A 232 7.93 0.17 -6.21
N ALA A 233 6.70 0.55 -6.56
CA ALA A 233 5.75 -0.33 -7.23
C ALA A 233 5.55 0.10 -8.68
N ASP A 234 5.97 -0.74 -9.63
CA ASP A 234 5.67 -0.58 -11.07
C ASP A 234 4.26 -1.08 -11.35
N LEU A 235 3.38 -0.18 -11.76
CA LEU A 235 1.98 -0.48 -12.00
C LEU A 235 1.68 -0.51 -13.50
N PRO A 236 0.80 -1.43 -13.96
CA PRO A 236 0.17 -1.34 -15.26
C PRO A 236 -0.55 0.01 -15.43
N GLY A 237 -0.66 0.53 -16.66
CA GLY A 237 -1.35 1.79 -16.94
C GLY A 237 -2.86 1.70 -16.63
N LEU A 238 -3.46 2.81 -16.16
CA LEU A 238 -4.92 2.89 -15.96
C LEU A 238 -5.71 2.86 -17.27
N GLN A 239 -5.07 3.24 -18.37
CA GLN A 239 -5.63 3.13 -19.73
C GLN A 239 -5.09 1.89 -20.46
N ASP A 240 -4.52 0.92 -19.72
CA ASP A 240 -4.15 -0.36 -20.34
C ASP A 240 -5.39 -0.99 -20.95
N THR A 241 -5.18 -1.59 -22.07
CA THR A 241 -6.24 -2.26 -22.81
C THR A 241 -6.76 -3.51 -22.09
N ASN A 242 -6.22 -3.93 -20.97
CA ASN A 242 -6.62 -5.11 -20.21
C ASN A 242 -7.31 -4.74 -18.89
N LEU A 243 -8.60 -5.03 -18.77
CA LEU A 243 -9.41 -4.72 -17.58
C LEU A 243 -8.89 -5.35 -16.30
N ALA A 244 -8.39 -6.58 -16.33
CA ALA A 244 -7.85 -7.25 -15.16
C ALA A 244 -6.61 -6.52 -14.62
N ARG A 245 -5.75 -6.01 -15.52
CA ARG A 245 -4.59 -5.19 -15.16
C ARG A 245 -5.00 -3.85 -14.57
N VAL A 246 -5.99 -3.21 -15.19
CA VAL A 246 -6.52 -1.92 -14.71
C VAL A 246 -7.08 -2.07 -13.30
N ARG A 247 -7.82 -3.12 -13.01
CA ARG A 247 -8.37 -3.39 -11.67
C ARG A 247 -7.30 -3.68 -10.64
N ALA A 248 -6.36 -4.55 -10.95
CA ALA A 248 -5.24 -4.82 -10.05
C ALA A 248 -4.47 -3.53 -9.70
N THR A 249 -4.29 -2.63 -10.70
CA THR A 249 -3.72 -1.30 -10.49
C THR A 249 -4.59 -0.44 -9.58
N GLN A 250 -5.91 -0.42 -9.81
CA GLN A 250 -6.85 0.38 -9.02
C GLN A 250 -6.88 -0.06 -7.55
N ASP A 251 -6.96 -1.36 -7.29
CA ASP A 251 -6.98 -1.92 -5.94
C ASP A 251 -5.64 -1.68 -5.21
N TYR A 252 -4.54 -1.73 -5.95
CA TYR A 252 -3.23 -1.45 -5.40
C TYR A 252 -3.06 0.04 -5.07
N LEU A 253 -3.48 0.94 -5.95
CA LEU A 253 -3.41 2.39 -5.74
C LEU A 253 -4.14 2.83 -4.47
N MET A 254 -5.28 2.22 -4.16
CA MET A 254 -6.05 2.55 -2.96
C MET A 254 -5.30 2.27 -1.65
N LYS A 255 -4.26 1.45 -1.69
CA LYS A 255 -3.40 1.13 -0.54
C LYS A 255 -2.15 2.02 -0.44
N CYS A 256 -1.94 2.90 -1.43
CA CYS A 256 -0.76 3.73 -1.54
C CYS A 256 -1.05 5.19 -1.17
N ASP A 257 -0.21 5.78 -0.35
CA ASP A 257 -0.29 7.20 0.02
C ASP A 257 0.63 8.09 -0.82
N ASN A 258 1.55 7.49 -1.58
CA ASN A 258 2.50 8.22 -2.40
C ASN A 258 2.42 7.70 -3.84
N ILE A 259 2.12 8.59 -4.78
CA ILE A 259 1.90 8.23 -6.17
C ILE A 259 2.75 9.13 -7.08
N ILE A 260 3.51 8.51 -7.95
CA ILE A 260 4.25 9.17 -9.02
C ILE A 260 3.56 8.89 -10.35
N ILE A 261 3.06 9.93 -11.00
CA ILE A 261 2.46 9.81 -12.33
C ILE A 261 3.52 10.18 -13.38
N VAL A 262 3.81 9.24 -14.26
CA VAL A 262 4.84 9.36 -15.30
C VAL A 262 4.20 9.72 -16.63
N ALA A 263 4.73 10.77 -17.27
CA ALA A 263 4.30 11.21 -18.59
C ALA A 263 5.52 11.60 -19.45
N LYS A 264 5.40 11.48 -20.76
CA LYS A 264 6.44 11.93 -21.68
C LYS A 264 6.42 13.46 -21.76
N ILE A 265 7.57 14.11 -21.55
CA ILE A 265 7.67 15.57 -21.47
C ILE A 265 7.12 16.30 -22.70
N SER A 266 7.24 15.72 -23.88
CA SER A 266 6.80 16.33 -25.14
C SER A 266 5.28 16.52 -25.23
N ARG A 267 4.49 15.87 -24.39
CA ARG A 267 3.02 15.93 -24.36
C ARG A 267 2.46 16.31 -23.00
N ALA A 268 3.29 16.34 -21.95
CA ALA A 268 2.84 16.43 -20.55
C ALA A 268 1.80 17.55 -20.29
N ILE A 269 1.93 18.71 -20.93
CA ILE A 269 0.99 19.85 -20.73
C ILE A 269 -0.41 19.56 -21.34
N THR A 270 -0.48 18.79 -22.44
CA THR A 270 -1.70 18.54 -23.20
C THR A 270 -2.18 17.08 -23.10
N ASP A 271 -1.52 16.29 -22.28
CA ASP A 271 -1.76 14.84 -22.18
C ASP A 271 -3.06 14.54 -21.46
N GLN A 272 -4.01 13.96 -22.18
CA GLN A 272 -5.31 13.56 -21.63
C GLN A 272 -5.18 12.37 -20.67
N SER A 273 -4.19 11.49 -20.88
CA SER A 273 -3.94 10.37 -19.99
C SER A 273 -3.38 10.83 -18.64
N LEU A 274 -2.49 11.81 -18.65
CA LEU A 274 -2.00 12.46 -17.44
C LEU A 274 -3.15 13.12 -16.66
N LYS A 275 -4.02 13.87 -17.35
CA LYS A 275 -5.22 14.49 -16.76
C LYS A 275 -6.14 13.46 -16.13
N TYR A 276 -6.44 12.40 -16.87
CA TYR A 276 -7.29 11.31 -16.39
C TYR A 276 -6.67 10.62 -15.17
N SER A 277 -5.38 10.33 -15.20
CA SER A 277 -4.68 9.68 -14.10
C SER A 277 -4.64 10.55 -12.84
N LEU A 278 -4.37 11.86 -12.99
CA LEU A 278 -4.42 12.82 -11.88
C LEU A 278 -5.84 12.93 -11.30
N PHE A 279 -6.84 13.14 -12.15
CA PHE A 279 -8.23 13.22 -11.71
C PHE A 279 -8.68 11.92 -11.03
N TYR A 280 -8.35 10.77 -11.60
CA TYR A 280 -8.68 9.47 -11.02
C TYR A 280 -8.07 9.28 -9.62
N VAL A 281 -6.79 9.63 -9.47
CA VAL A 281 -6.08 9.52 -8.21
C VAL A 281 -6.66 10.49 -7.17
N LEU A 282 -6.83 11.75 -7.53
CA LEU A 282 -7.33 12.78 -6.60
C LEU A 282 -8.79 12.51 -6.19
N SER A 283 -9.69 12.24 -7.13
CA SER A 283 -11.11 12.03 -6.83
C SER A 283 -11.41 10.78 -6.00
N ARG A 284 -10.52 9.79 -5.99
CA ARG A 284 -10.73 8.55 -5.23
C ARG A 284 -10.03 8.51 -3.86
N HIS A 285 -8.99 9.33 -3.69
CA HIS A 285 -8.23 9.36 -2.43
C HIS A 285 -8.61 10.53 -1.52
N MET A 286 -9.34 11.51 -2.05
CA MET A 286 -9.70 12.73 -1.30
C MET A 286 -11.19 13.06 -1.50
N PRO A 287 -12.08 12.56 -0.67
CA PRO A 287 -13.35 13.24 -0.45
C PRO A 287 -13.06 14.65 0.07
N THR A 288 -13.68 15.65 -0.52
CA THR A 288 -13.45 17.07 -0.23
C THR A 288 -13.66 17.47 1.24
N GLU A 289 -14.35 16.63 2.01
CA GLU A 289 -14.70 16.87 3.41
C GLU A 289 -13.62 16.44 4.42
N TRP A 290 -12.58 15.73 3.96
CA TRP A 290 -11.56 15.13 4.84
C TRP A 290 -10.31 15.98 5.01
N GLU A 291 -10.21 17.11 4.33
CA GLU A 291 -9.05 18.02 4.42
C GLU A 291 -8.94 18.72 5.78
N ASP A 292 -10.07 18.95 6.43
CA ASP A 292 -10.12 19.63 7.73
C ASP A 292 -9.73 18.72 8.92
N SER A 293 -9.83 17.41 8.77
CA SER A 293 -9.65 16.43 9.88
C SER A 293 -8.21 15.94 10.09
N GLY A 294 -7.21 16.46 9.35
CA GLY A 294 -5.81 16.00 9.50
C GLY A 294 -5.55 14.59 8.99
N ALA A 295 -6.48 14.03 8.20
CA ALA A 295 -6.35 12.70 7.61
C ALA A 295 -5.11 12.59 6.70
N LYS A 296 -4.62 11.38 6.55
CA LYS A 296 -3.39 10.98 5.85
C LYS A 296 -3.24 11.67 4.50
N ARG A 297 -2.22 12.51 4.36
CA ARG A 297 -1.97 13.29 3.14
C ARG A 297 -1.56 12.38 1.99
N LEU A 298 -2.32 12.41 0.89
CA LEU A 298 -1.90 11.83 -0.37
C LEU A 298 -0.80 12.69 -0.99
N ASN A 299 0.35 12.11 -1.26
CA ASN A 299 1.45 12.77 -1.95
C ASN A 299 1.44 12.37 -3.43
N VAL A 300 1.15 13.31 -4.30
CA VAL A 300 1.14 13.10 -5.75
C VAL A 300 2.24 13.91 -6.39
N ALA A 301 3.08 13.26 -7.20
CA ALA A 301 4.09 13.93 -8.00
C ALA A 301 3.97 13.56 -9.48
N VAL A 302 4.28 14.48 -10.37
CA VAL A 302 4.36 14.23 -11.82
C VAL A 302 5.82 14.16 -12.26
N VAL A 303 6.17 13.08 -12.95
CA VAL A 303 7.53 12.90 -13.50
C VAL A 303 7.47 12.90 -15.02
N CYS A 304 8.00 13.96 -15.61
CA CYS A 304 8.12 14.14 -17.05
C CYS A 304 9.40 13.47 -17.55
N THR A 305 9.29 12.34 -18.22
CA THR A 305 10.42 11.57 -18.74
C THR A 305 10.91 12.07 -20.11
N LYS A 306 12.03 11.51 -20.56
CA LYS A 306 12.66 11.82 -21.86
C LYS A 306 12.99 13.29 -22.04
N SER A 307 13.46 13.91 -20.94
CA SER A 307 13.80 15.34 -20.95
C SER A 307 14.98 15.70 -21.86
N GLU A 308 15.74 14.76 -22.36
CA GLU A 308 16.75 14.98 -23.39
C GLU A 308 16.17 15.12 -24.80
N GLU A 309 14.95 14.68 -25.03
CA GLU A 309 14.30 14.80 -26.35
C GLU A 309 13.81 16.23 -26.57
N ILE A 310 14.59 17.03 -27.30
CA ILE A 310 14.31 18.43 -27.60
C ILE A 310 14.68 18.79 -29.04
N ASN A 311 13.86 19.58 -29.71
CA ASN A 311 14.22 20.23 -30.95
C ASN A 311 14.98 21.53 -30.62
N LEU A 312 16.30 21.51 -30.79
CA LEU A 312 17.18 22.62 -30.42
C LEU A 312 16.83 23.93 -31.14
N VAL A 313 16.42 23.86 -32.42
CA VAL A 313 16.05 25.05 -33.21
C VAL A 313 14.79 25.72 -32.67
N THR A 314 13.75 24.90 -32.43
CA THR A 314 12.50 25.40 -31.87
C THR A 314 12.71 25.91 -30.45
N ALA A 315 13.45 25.18 -29.63
CA ALA A 315 13.72 25.57 -28.24
C ALA A 315 14.52 26.88 -28.15
N ARG A 316 15.50 27.04 -29.01
CA ARG A 316 16.28 28.30 -29.09
C ARG A 316 15.38 29.48 -29.43
N ARG A 317 14.48 29.33 -30.42
CA ARG A 317 13.52 30.37 -30.78
C ARG A 317 12.55 30.69 -29.64
N GLU A 318 12.13 29.70 -28.89
CA GLU A 318 11.15 29.86 -27.81
C GLU A 318 11.78 30.44 -26.55
N PHE A 319 12.95 29.96 -26.12
CA PHE A 319 13.52 30.24 -24.80
C PHE A 319 14.69 31.24 -24.82
N CYS A 320 15.23 31.60 -25.99
CA CYS A 320 16.33 32.57 -26.10
C CYS A 320 15.84 33.88 -26.69
N GLY A 321 16.08 35.00 -26.00
CA GLY A 321 15.69 36.31 -26.47
C GLY A 321 15.60 37.36 -25.37
N PRO A 322 15.26 38.63 -25.74
CA PRO A 322 14.99 39.67 -24.75
C PRO A 322 13.82 39.27 -23.84
N ASN A 323 14.01 39.33 -22.53
CA ASN A 323 13.03 38.94 -21.51
C ASN A 323 12.64 37.43 -21.53
N LYS A 324 13.44 36.55 -22.17
CA LYS A 324 13.27 35.11 -22.14
C LYS A 324 14.23 34.46 -21.13
N THR A 325 14.02 33.18 -20.87
CA THR A 325 14.77 32.40 -19.87
C THR A 325 16.29 32.41 -20.12
N ILE A 326 16.70 32.40 -21.38
CA ILE A 326 18.12 32.40 -21.77
C ILE A 326 18.42 33.72 -22.47
N SER A 327 19.46 34.43 -22.01
CA SER A 327 19.90 35.68 -22.68
C SER A 327 20.52 35.39 -24.05
N ILE A 328 20.36 36.31 -25.01
CA ILE A 328 20.96 36.24 -26.34
C ILE A 328 22.48 36.16 -26.21
N ALA A 329 23.07 37.01 -25.35
CA ALA A 329 24.51 37.06 -25.14
C ALA A 329 25.12 35.72 -24.70
N THR A 330 24.43 34.96 -23.85
CA THR A 330 24.89 33.62 -23.42
C THR A 330 24.96 32.65 -24.59
N MET A 331 23.96 32.65 -25.46
CA MET A 331 23.93 31.73 -26.61
C MET A 331 24.91 32.17 -27.70
N GLU A 332 25.06 33.47 -27.94
CA GLU A 332 26.08 34.01 -28.91
C GLU A 332 27.51 33.74 -28.45
N SER A 333 27.78 33.82 -27.14
CA SER A 333 29.07 33.43 -26.58
C SER A 333 29.40 31.96 -26.86
N LEU A 334 28.44 31.05 -26.66
CA LEU A 334 28.61 29.63 -26.96
C LEU A 334 28.72 29.35 -28.46
N ASP A 335 28.00 30.10 -29.31
CA ASP A 335 28.14 30.02 -30.77
C ASP A 335 29.55 30.46 -31.21
N SER A 336 30.08 31.57 -30.66
CA SER A 336 31.42 32.03 -30.91
C SER A 336 32.49 31.03 -30.46
N GLU A 337 32.24 30.37 -29.33
CA GLU A 337 33.11 29.30 -28.83
C GLU A 337 33.12 28.07 -29.77
N ILE A 338 31.95 27.68 -30.30
CA ILE A 338 31.79 26.59 -31.25
C ILE A 338 32.55 26.92 -32.55
N ASP A 339 32.43 28.16 -33.06
CA ASP A 339 33.09 28.60 -34.30
C ASP A 339 34.59 28.71 -34.10
N THR A 340 35.06 29.23 -32.97
CA THR A 340 36.47 29.27 -32.60
C THR A 340 37.07 27.86 -32.51
N ALA A 341 36.37 26.96 -31.82
CA ALA A 341 36.79 25.55 -31.70
C ALA A 341 36.75 24.80 -33.05
N LYS A 342 35.84 25.21 -33.95
CA LYS A 342 35.79 24.68 -35.33
C LYS A 342 37.00 25.15 -36.16
N SER A 343 37.35 26.42 -36.05
CA SER A 343 38.49 27.02 -36.78
C SER A 343 39.82 26.49 -36.27
N SER A 344 39.96 26.25 -34.97
CA SER A 344 41.18 25.66 -34.36
C SER A 344 41.27 24.13 -34.50
N GLY A 345 40.24 23.46 -35.03
CA GLY A 345 40.19 22.00 -35.13
C GLY A 345 39.99 21.28 -33.79
N ASP A 346 39.70 22.00 -32.71
CA ASP A 346 39.46 21.42 -31.37
C ASP A 346 38.07 20.77 -31.28
N ARG A 347 38.03 19.48 -31.62
CA ARG A 347 36.81 18.67 -31.63
C ARG A 347 36.19 18.53 -30.22
N LYS A 348 37.06 18.49 -29.19
CA LYS A 348 36.60 18.31 -27.81
C LYS A 348 35.87 19.57 -27.32
N ARG A 349 36.49 20.73 -27.42
CA ARG A 349 35.92 22.03 -27.04
C ARG A 349 34.60 22.31 -27.77
N LYS A 350 34.58 22.07 -29.11
CA LYS A 350 33.36 22.17 -29.92
C LYS A 350 32.22 21.30 -29.39
N LYS A 351 32.52 20.04 -29.01
CA LYS A 351 31.53 19.10 -28.49
C LYS A 351 31.03 19.54 -27.14
N ASP A 352 31.90 20.06 -26.29
CA ASP A 352 31.52 20.50 -24.94
C ASP A 352 30.67 21.77 -24.98
N ALA A 353 31.00 22.75 -25.82
CA ALA A 353 30.17 23.95 -26.04
C ALA A 353 28.77 23.61 -26.59
N LYS A 354 28.69 22.66 -27.56
CA LYS A 354 27.38 22.17 -28.04
C LYS A 354 26.54 21.51 -26.95
N LYS A 355 27.15 20.70 -26.09
CA LYS A 355 26.48 20.09 -24.97
C LYS A 355 25.98 21.12 -23.95
N GLN A 356 26.76 22.19 -23.77
CA GLN A 356 26.34 23.29 -22.88
C GLN A 356 25.10 24.01 -23.42
N GLN A 357 25.07 24.27 -24.75
CA GLN A 357 23.87 24.81 -25.40
C GLN A 357 22.64 23.90 -25.23
N GLU A 358 22.82 22.60 -25.49
CA GLU A 358 21.79 21.59 -25.32
C GLU A 358 21.26 21.59 -23.87
N LEU A 359 22.17 21.60 -22.90
CA LEU A 359 21.84 21.61 -21.47
C LEU A 359 21.00 22.84 -21.08
N LEU A 360 21.42 24.05 -21.48
CA LEU A 360 20.68 25.28 -21.18
C LEU A 360 19.28 25.27 -21.79
N LEU A 361 19.13 24.79 -23.02
CA LEU A 361 17.82 24.70 -23.68
C LEU A 361 16.90 23.67 -23.03
N VAL A 362 17.45 22.52 -22.61
CA VAL A 362 16.71 21.50 -21.89
C VAL A 362 16.25 22.03 -20.53
N GLN A 363 17.11 22.71 -19.78
CA GLN A 363 16.77 23.31 -18.50
C GLN A 363 15.65 24.37 -18.62
N ALA A 364 15.77 25.27 -19.60
CA ALA A 364 14.75 26.29 -19.84
C ALA A 364 13.39 25.68 -20.19
N ARG A 365 13.37 24.65 -21.05
CA ARG A 365 12.15 23.92 -21.37
C ARG A 365 11.57 23.18 -20.17
N ASN A 366 12.42 22.52 -19.37
CA ASN A 366 11.99 21.80 -18.19
C ASN A 366 11.30 22.73 -17.20
N GLU A 367 11.88 23.91 -16.97
CA GLU A 367 11.29 24.93 -16.10
C GLU A 367 9.94 25.48 -16.64
N HIS A 368 9.85 25.64 -17.95
CA HIS A 368 8.59 26.01 -18.60
C HIS A 368 7.49 24.95 -18.40
N VAL A 369 7.81 23.67 -18.61
CA VAL A 369 6.86 22.56 -18.41
C VAL A 369 6.44 22.45 -16.95
N LYS A 370 7.39 22.55 -16.03
CA LYS A 370 7.12 22.52 -14.58
C LYS A 370 6.11 23.60 -14.17
N ARG A 371 6.36 24.86 -14.54
CA ARG A 371 5.45 25.98 -14.23
C ARG A 371 4.07 25.78 -14.83
N ASN A 372 3.97 25.37 -16.08
CA ASN A 372 2.68 25.18 -16.74
C ASN A 372 1.86 24.06 -16.09
N LEU A 373 2.48 22.96 -15.70
CA LEU A 373 1.79 21.89 -14.98
C LEU A 373 1.36 22.34 -13.58
N GLN A 374 2.22 23.02 -12.84
CA GLN A 374 1.88 23.57 -11.53
C GLN A 374 0.73 24.56 -11.58
N THR A 375 0.73 25.48 -12.56
CA THR A 375 -0.35 26.45 -12.75
C THR A 375 -1.62 25.77 -13.25
N GLY A 376 -1.50 24.82 -14.20
CA GLY A 376 -2.65 24.16 -14.80
C GLY A 376 -3.44 23.25 -13.86
N TYR A 377 -2.79 22.75 -12.81
CA TYR A 377 -3.42 21.85 -11.82
C TYR A 377 -3.53 22.48 -10.41
N SER A 378 -3.29 23.80 -10.27
CA SER A 378 -3.37 24.48 -8.98
C SER A 378 -4.76 24.43 -8.35
N SER A 379 -5.83 24.46 -9.16
CA SER A 379 -7.22 24.35 -8.70
C SER A 379 -7.58 22.97 -8.17
N GLU A 380 -6.99 21.92 -8.74
CA GLU A 380 -7.27 20.54 -8.35
C GLU A 380 -6.44 20.07 -7.14
N MET A 381 -5.45 20.88 -6.75
CA MET A 381 -4.56 20.62 -5.61
C MET A 381 -4.87 21.45 -4.36
N ASP A 382 -6.02 22.14 -4.31
CA ASP A 382 -6.50 22.96 -3.17
C ASP A 382 -5.42 23.89 -2.59
N GLY A 383 -4.76 24.64 -3.47
CA GLY A 383 -3.74 25.60 -3.08
C GLY A 383 -2.36 25.00 -2.76
N ARG A 384 -2.18 23.70 -2.90
CA ARG A 384 -0.86 23.05 -2.80
C ARG A 384 -0.14 23.10 -4.15
N ASN A 385 1.18 23.21 -4.09
CA ASN A 385 1.99 23.08 -5.29
C ASN A 385 2.15 21.63 -5.68
N LEU A 386 1.81 21.29 -6.92
CA LEU A 386 2.09 19.97 -7.50
C LEU A 386 3.61 19.78 -7.62
N ASP A 387 4.13 18.66 -7.09
CA ASP A 387 5.52 18.31 -7.28
C ASP A 387 5.76 17.81 -8.70
N VAL A 388 6.59 18.53 -9.47
CA VAL A 388 6.89 18.19 -10.87
C VAL A 388 8.38 18.02 -11.06
N PHE A 389 8.79 16.87 -11.61
CA PHE A 389 10.16 16.54 -11.94
C PHE A 389 10.30 16.28 -13.44
N CYS A 390 11.37 16.82 -14.05
CA CYS A 390 11.71 16.54 -15.44
C CYS A 390 12.98 15.68 -15.45
N VAL A 391 12.90 14.45 -15.98
CA VAL A 391 13.99 13.48 -15.88
C VAL A 391 14.44 12.93 -17.22
N SER A 392 15.75 12.65 -17.31
CA SER A 392 16.38 11.94 -18.43
C SER A 392 17.07 10.67 -17.94
N ASN A 393 16.40 9.53 -18.06
CA ASN A 393 17.00 8.23 -17.76
C ASN A 393 18.22 7.98 -18.63
N LYS A 394 18.18 8.38 -19.92
CA LYS A 394 19.26 8.22 -20.88
C LYS A 394 20.52 9.00 -20.51
N TRP A 395 20.38 10.24 -20.03
CA TRP A 395 21.53 11.00 -19.53
C TRP A 395 22.09 10.38 -18.27
N TYR A 396 21.23 9.98 -17.35
CA TYR A 396 21.66 9.34 -16.13
C TYR A 396 22.47 8.07 -16.41
N GLU A 397 21.94 7.13 -17.17
CA GLU A 397 22.61 5.87 -17.52
C GLU A 397 23.93 6.10 -18.28
N LYS A 398 23.97 7.10 -19.15
CA LYS A 398 25.14 7.40 -19.98
C LYS A 398 26.26 8.08 -19.22
N TYR A 399 25.95 9.01 -18.32
CA TYR A 399 26.91 9.88 -17.69
C TYR A 399 27.26 9.51 -16.25
N CYS A 400 26.42 8.80 -15.54
CA CYS A 400 26.70 8.36 -14.18
C CYS A 400 27.94 7.43 -14.11
N PRO A 401 28.08 6.39 -14.95
CA PRO A 401 29.27 5.55 -14.92
C PRO A 401 30.57 6.30 -15.30
N LYS A 402 30.45 7.49 -15.93
CA LYS A 402 31.57 8.33 -16.36
C LYS A 402 31.95 9.41 -15.34
N GLY A 403 31.25 9.47 -14.20
CA GLY A 403 31.48 10.48 -13.19
C GLY A 403 31.20 11.92 -13.64
N ASN A 404 30.33 12.13 -14.64
CA ASN A 404 30.00 13.47 -15.12
C ASN A 404 28.81 14.04 -14.32
N ASN A 405 29.11 14.65 -13.17
CA ASN A 405 28.13 15.17 -12.25
C ASN A 405 27.17 16.20 -12.88
N THR A 406 27.67 17.07 -13.77
CA THR A 406 26.85 18.10 -14.43
C THR A 406 25.65 17.50 -15.18
N PHE A 407 25.88 16.43 -15.96
CA PHE A 407 24.79 15.75 -16.68
C PHE A 407 24.00 14.78 -15.82
N VAL A 408 24.59 14.25 -14.75
CA VAL A 408 23.88 13.45 -13.75
C VAL A 408 22.87 14.32 -13.00
N ASP A 409 23.28 15.50 -12.54
CA ASP A 409 22.38 16.45 -11.87
C ASP A 409 21.31 16.96 -12.83
N ALA A 410 21.71 17.33 -14.05
CA ALA A 410 20.77 17.78 -15.09
C ALA A 410 19.79 16.68 -15.54
N SER A 411 20.07 15.42 -15.26
CA SER A 411 19.14 14.31 -15.51
C SER A 411 17.88 14.36 -14.62
N GLY A 412 17.89 15.12 -13.53
CA GLY A 412 16.80 15.21 -12.56
C GLY A 412 16.60 13.96 -11.68
N ILE A 413 17.35 12.88 -11.93
CA ILE A 413 17.25 11.64 -11.13
C ILE A 413 17.71 11.83 -9.69
N PRO A 414 18.80 12.56 -9.38
CA PRO A 414 19.19 12.84 -8.00
C PRO A 414 18.12 13.61 -7.21
N ASP A 415 17.45 14.58 -7.84
CA ASP A 415 16.38 15.36 -7.19
C ASP A 415 15.17 14.49 -6.89
N LEU A 416 14.78 13.65 -7.83
CA LEU A 416 13.67 12.72 -7.62
C LEU A 416 13.99 11.68 -6.54
N ARG A 417 15.24 11.20 -6.44
CA ARG A 417 15.66 10.34 -5.33
C ARG A 417 15.57 11.05 -3.99
N ARG A 418 16.02 12.30 -3.90
CA ARG A 418 15.85 13.11 -2.68
C ARG A 418 14.39 13.21 -2.28
N PHE A 419 13.51 13.48 -3.24
CA PHE A 419 12.07 13.48 -3.00
C PHE A 419 11.56 12.13 -2.46
N CYS A 420 11.96 11.00 -3.06
CA CYS A 420 11.60 9.68 -2.54
C CYS A 420 12.08 9.46 -1.09
N HIS A 421 13.25 9.98 -0.74
CA HIS A 421 13.76 9.92 0.63
C HIS A 421 12.98 10.82 1.59
N THR A 422 12.54 12.01 1.17
CA THR A 422 11.72 12.89 2.03
C THR A 422 10.38 12.27 2.39
N LEU A 423 9.77 11.51 1.49
CA LEU A 423 8.50 10.82 1.75
C LEU A 423 8.59 9.78 2.89
N THR A 424 9.78 9.27 3.15
CA THR A 424 10.02 8.29 4.23
C THR A 424 10.71 8.88 5.45
N ALA A 425 11.27 10.08 5.36
CA ALA A 425 12.11 10.67 6.38
C ALA A 425 11.39 10.81 7.74
N ASP A 426 10.18 11.36 7.75
CA ASP A 426 9.40 11.53 8.99
C ASP A 426 9.03 10.20 9.63
N ALA A 427 8.62 9.22 8.82
CA ALA A 427 8.28 7.89 9.30
C ALA A 427 9.52 7.19 9.90
N GLN A 428 10.67 7.29 9.24
CA GLN A 428 11.92 6.71 9.72
C GLN A 428 12.44 7.40 10.98
N LEU A 429 12.36 8.73 11.02
CA LEU A 429 12.74 9.49 12.20
C LEU A 429 11.88 9.09 13.41
N ASN A 430 10.56 8.97 13.21
CA ASN A 430 9.65 8.55 14.26
C ASN A 430 9.93 7.10 14.70
N GLU A 431 10.25 6.22 13.78
CA GLU A 431 10.60 4.83 14.10
C GLU A 431 11.95 4.72 14.78
N ALA A 432 12.95 5.49 14.34
CA ALA A 432 14.24 5.56 15.02
C ALA A 432 14.11 6.15 16.44
N LYS A 433 13.31 7.20 16.62
CA LYS A 433 12.98 7.75 17.93
C LYS A 433 12.28 6.71 18.81
N HIS A 434 11.30 6.00 18.25
CA HIS A 434 10.63 4.92 18.98
C HIS A 434 11.60 3.79 19.34
N TYR A 435 12.40 3.31 18.39
CA TYR A 435 13.38 2.27 18.63
C TYR A 435 14.33 2.63 19.79
N LEU A 436 14.89 3.82 19.78
CA LEU A 436 15.79 4.27 20.83
C LEU A 436 15.07 4.51 22.17
N ARG A 437 13.95 5.24 22.14
CA ARG A 437 13.24 5.63 23.37
C ARG A 437 12.57 4.47 24.09
N SER A 438 12.08 3.48 23.34
CA SER A 438 11.33 2.36 23.92
C SER A 438 12.11 1.05 23.88
N ARG A 439 12.40 0.50 22.70
CA ARG A 439 12.94 -0.86 22.59
C ARG A 439 14.36 -1.00 23.14
N LEU A 440 15.30 -0.15 22.68
CA LEU A 440 16.68 -0.18 23.18
C LEU A 440 16.76 0.28 24.63
N SER A 441 15.98 1.28 25.01
CA SER A 441 15.90 1.76 26.38
C SER A 441 15.38 0.68 27.33
N ALA A 442 14.32 -0.05 26.93
CA ALA A 442 13.79 -1.17 27.71
C ALA A 442 14.86 -2.25 27.94
N LEU A 443 15.51 -2.74 26.88
CA LEU A 443 16.55 -3.77 27.02
C LEU A 443 17.71 -3.30 27.89
N LEU A 444 18.21 -2.07 27.71
CA LEU A 444 19.30 -1.53 28.55
C LEU A 444 18.88 -1.41 30.01
N ASN A 445 17.65 -1.04 30.29
CA ASN A 445 17.14 -0.94 31.66
C ASN A 445 16.94 -2.31 32.31
N SER A 446 16.40 -3.29 31.56
CA SER A 446 16.25 -4.67 32.05
C SER A 446 17.62 -5.34 32.31
N LEU A 447 18.62 -5.10 31.45
CA LEU A 447 19.99 -5.57 31.67
C LEU A 447 20.66 -4.92 32.86
N ASP A 448 20.48 -3.62 33.06
CA ASP A 448 20.98 -2.88 34.19
C ASP A 448 20.35 -3.38 35.51
N LEU A 449 19.03 -3.57 35.49
CA LEU A 449 18.28 -4.13 36.61
C LEU A 449 18.83 -5.52 36.99
N TRP A 450 18.98 -6.40 35.98
CA TRP A 450 19.52 -7.74 36.19
C TRP A 450 20.96 -7.73 36.75
N ALA A 451 21.83 -6.86 36.21
CA ALA A 451 23.22 -6.76 36.66
C ALA A 451 23.32 -6.24 38.13
N ASN A 452 22.56 -5.20 38.46
CA ASN A 452 22.56 -4.62 39.80
C ASN A 452 21.89 -5.55 40.82
N SER A 453 20.75 -6.16 40.48
CA SER A 453 20.08 -7.13 41.35
C SER A 453 20.94 -8.38 41.63
N SER A 454 21.90 -8.70 40.75
CA SER A 454 22.85 -9.80 40.92
C SER A 454 24.06 -9.43 41.77
N LEU A 455 24.29 -8.13 42.06
CA LEU A 455 25.44 -7.61 42.85
C LEU A 455 25.07 -7.15 44.24
N ASP A 456 23.79 -6.85 44.49
CA ASP A 456 23.33 -6.33 45.80
C ASP A 456 23.40 -7.39 46.89
N GLU A 457 23.77 -6.95 48.14
CA GLU A 457 23.68 -7.78 49.34
C GLU A 457 22.22 -7.87 49.77
N PRO A 458 21.77 -9.04 50.24
CA PRO A 458 20.37 -9.29 50.56
C PRO A 458 19.89 -8.48 51.78
N ASP A 459 19.01 -7.51 51.54
CA ASP A 459 18.23 -6.88 52.58
C ASP A 459 16.96 -7.71 52.85
N LYS A 460 16.65 -7.94 54.14
CA LYS A 460 15.49 -8.74 54.55
C LYS A 460 14.19 -8.00 54.31
N ILE A 461 13.47 -8.30 53.24
CA ILE A 461 12.14 -7.77 52.99
C ILE A 461 11.21 -8.91 52.50
N GLU A 462 10.88 -9.84 53.40
CA GLU A 462 10.05 -11.03 53.05
C GLU A 462 8.56 -10.70 52.83
N GLU A 463 7.97 -9.66 53.46
CA GLU A 463 6.52 -9.37 53.37
C GLU A 463 6.12 -8.48 52.16
N LEU A 464 7.07 -7.82 51.49
CA LEU A 464 6.77 -6.86 50.40
C LEU A 464 6.67 -7.51 49.02
N ASP A 465 7.28 -8.65 48.84
CA ASP A 465 7.41 -9.33 47.53
C ASP A 465 6.07 -9.81 47.00
N ASP A 466 5.26 -10.45 47.83
CA ASP A 466 3.96 -10.99 47.44
C ASP A 466 2.95 -9.91 47.04
N SER A 467 2.99 -8.73 47.65
CA SER A 467 2.09 -7.62 47.31
C SER A 467 2.35 -7.03 45.95
N VAL A 468 3.62 -6.89 45.55
CA VAL A 468 4.01 -6.32 44.25
C VAL A 468 3.73 -7.32 43.12
N ARG A 469 4.05 -8.59 43.31
CA ARG A 469 3.71 -9.67 42.36
C ARG A 469 2.22 -9.81 42.19
N ALA A 470 1.43 -9.71 43.24
CA ALA A 470 -0.01 -9.73 43.22
C ALA A 470 -0.58 -8.58 42.35
N LYS A 471 -0.07 -7.36 42.51
CA LYS A 471 -0.47 -6.20 41.70
C LYS A 471 -0.11 -6.36 40.21
N ALA A 472 1.08 -6.89 39.92
CA ALA A 472 1.50 -7.15 38.55
C ALA A 472 0.59 -8.23 37.89
N LYS A 473 0.21 -9.26 38.63
CA LYS A 473 -0.73 -10.26 38.17
C LYS A 473 -2.14 -9.68 38.00
N GLU A 474 -2.62 -8.87 38.95
CA GLU A 474 -3.89 -8.17 38.83
C GLU A 474 -3.95 -7.29 37.59
N ALA A 475 -2.87 -6.56 37.26
CA ALA A 475 -2.79 -5.76 36.05
C ALA A 475 -2.89 -6.61 34.78
N LEU A 476 -2.22 -7.78 34.74
CA LEU A 476 -2.36 -8.73 33.63
C LEU A 476 -3.78 -9.28 33.50
N ASP A 477 -4.40 -9.58 34.63
CA ASP A 477 -5.79 -10.10 34.67
C ASP A 477 -6.84 -9.05 34.23
N GLN A 478 -6.48 -7.75 34.21
CA GLN A 478 -7.34 -6.67 33.69
C GLN A 478 -7.26 -6.49 32.16
N ILE A 479 -6.27 -7.02 31.47
CA ILE A 479 -6.12 -6.88 30.01
C ILE A 479 -7.36 -7.38 29.26
N PRO A 480 -7.92 -8.57 29.56
CA PRO A 480 -9.13 -9.02 28.89
C PRO A 480 -10.32 -8.06 29.06
N ASN A 481 -10.41 -7.39 30.22
CA ASN A 481 -11.46 -6.41 30.46
C ASN A 481 -11.29 -5.16 29.57
N LEU A 482 -10.08 -4.63 29.44
CA LEU A 482 -9.80 -3.49 28.54
C LEU A 482 -10.16 -3.80 27.10
N VAL A 483 -9.81 -5.01 26.61
CA VAL A 483 -10.14 -5.44 25.26
C VAL A 483 -11.63 -5.73 25.10
N ALA A 484 -12.29 -6.22 26.14
CA ALA A 484 -13.74 -6.43 26.14
C ALA A 484 -14.49 -5.09 26.06
N THR A 485 -14.05 -4.07 26.80
CA THR A 485 -14.60 -2.70 26.71
C THR A 485 -14.43 -2.14 25.30
N PHE A 486 -13.23 -2.21 24.70
CA PHE A 486 -13.02 -1.82 23.32
C PHE A 486 -14.01 -2.50 22.37
N ARG A 487 -14.14 -3.81 22.49
CA ARG A 487 -15.04 -4.60 21.64
C ARG A 487 -16.50 -4.18 21.83
N GLN A 488 -16.91 -3.95 23.08
CA GLN A 488 -18.27 -3.56 23.42
C GLN A 488 -18.58 -2.17 22.86
N ASP A 489 -17.78 -1.15 23.21
CA ASP A 489 -18.03 0.25 22.85
C ASP A 489 -18.07 0.43 21.33
N PHE A 490 -17.09 -0.14 20.63
CA PHE A 490 -17.06 -0.04 19.17
C PHE A 490 -18.19 -0.83 18.50
N THR A 491 -18.58 -1.99 19.04
CA THR A 491 -19.74 -2.75 18.54
C THR A 491 -21.03 -1.99 18.78
N GLU A 492 -21.21 -1.38 19.95
CA GLU A 492 -22.39 -0.58 20.28
C GLU A 492 -22.51 0.63 19.37
N CYS A 493 -21.45 1.40 19.17
CA CYS A 493 -21.43 2.52 18.25
C CYS A 493 -21.80 2.09 16.82
N PHE A 494 -21.17 1.05 16.29
CA PHE A 494 -21.48 0.53 14.97
C PHE A 494 -22.94 0.05 14.87
N GLN A 495 -23.44 -0.64 15.90
CA GLN A 495 -24.81 -1.14 15.93
C GLN A 495 -25.82 0.03 15.95
N GLU A 496 -25.57 1.07 16.72
CA GLU A 496 -26.45 2.23 16.81
C GLU A 496 -26.41 3.07 15.54
N GLN A 497 -25.22 3.42 15.08
CA GLN A 497 -25.05 4.36 13.97
C GLN A 497 -25.37 3.73 12.62
N ILE A 498 -24.98 2.50 12.38
CA ILE A 498 -25.15 1.87 11.07
C ILE A 498 -26.34 0.90 11.07
N MET A 499 -26.33 -0.13 11.94
CA MET A 499 -27.28 -1.22 11.81
C MET A 499 -28.71 -0.82 12.20
N THR A 500 -28.86 -0.07 13.29
CA THR A 500 -30.16 0.45 13.71
C THR A 500 -30.70 1.45 12.69
N PHE A 501 -29.82 2.30 12.14
CA PHE A 501 -30.19 3.25 11.10
C PHE A 501 -30.62 2.53 9.80
N PHE A 502 -29.96 1.46 9.40
CA PHE A 502 -30.41 0.59 8.32
C PHE A 502 -31.84 0.09 8.56
N GLY A 503 -32.09 -0.52 9.71
CA GLY A 503 -33.41 -1.06 10.03
C GLY A 503 -34.54 -0.03 10.11
N GLN A 504 -34.20 1.24 10.37
CA GLN A 504 -35.20 2.33 10.38
C GLN A 504 -35.46 2.92 9.01
N ARG A 505 -34.51 2.81 8.08
CA ARG A 505 -34.52 3.55 6.80
C ARG A 505 -34.62 2.67 5.56
N ASP A 506 -34.34 1.36 5.66
CA ASP A 506 -34.34 0.41 4.55
C ASP A 506 -35.61 0.50 3.69
N TYR A 507 -36.79 0.53 4.30
CA TYR A 507 -38.05 0.69 3.60
C TYR A 507 -38.12 1.98 2.75
N HIS A 508 -37.58 3.08 3.25
CA HIS A 508 -37.55 4.35 2.50
C HIS A 508 -36.57 4.30 1.35
N TRP A 509 -35.47 3.56 1.51
CA TRP A 509 -34.49 3.35 0.45
C TRP A 509 -35.02 2.41 -0.63
N ASP A 510 -35.73 1.33 -0.23
CA ASP A 510 -36.43 0.44 -1.13
C ASP A 510 -37.46 1.19 -1.99
N GLN A 511 -38.23 2.08 -1.41
CA GLN A 511 -39.16 2.93 -2.14
C GLN A 511 -38.44 3.86 -3.13
N ALA A 512 -37.30 4.41 -2.74
CA ALA A 512 -36.50 5.27 -3.63
C ALA A 512 -35.89 4.46 -4.78
N ALA A 513 -35.33 3.30 -4.50
CA ALA A 513 -34.79 2.37 -5.49
C ALA A 513 -35.88 1.87 -6.45
N SER A 514 -37.06 1.50 -5.93
CA SER A 514 -38.20 1.06 -6.75
C SER A 514 -38.68 2.16 -7.71
N LYS A 515 -38.72 3.42 -7.27
CA LYS A 515 -39.06 4.56 -8.14
C LYS A 515 -38.07 4.69 -9.31
N GLU A 516 -36.77 4.57 -9.05
CA GLU A 516 -35.76 4.58 -10.10
C GLU A 516 -35.93 3.38 -11.04
N GLY A 517 -36.17 2.19 -10.50
CA GLY A 517 -36.45 0.98 -11.28
C GLY A 517 -37.65 1.13 -12.19
N LEU A 518 -38.74 1.74 -11.71
CA LEU A 518 -39.91 2.02 -12.51
C LEU A 518 -39.62 2.94 -13.72
N VAL A 519 -38.74 3.94 -13.52
CA VAL A 519 -38.30 4.79 -14.64
C VAL A 519 -37.63 3.96 -15.73
N TRP A 520 -36.79 2.99 -15.33
CA TRP A 520 -36.10 2.14 -16.30
C TRP A 520 -37.05 1.21 -17.03
N THR A 521 -38.14 0.78 -16.43
CA THR A 521 -39.15 -0.05 -17.13
C THR A 521 -39.83 0.66 -18.30
N THR A 522 -39.77 2.01 -18.37
CA THR A 522 -40.30 2.78 -19.51
C THR A 522 -39.36 2.79 -20.70
N TRP A 523 -38.11 2.32 -20.51
CA TRP A 523 -37.12 2.35 -21.59
C TRP A 523 -37.42 1.36 -22.71
N HIS A 524 -36.92 1.70 -23.89
CA HIS A 524 -37.00 0.77 -25.03
C HIS A 524 -36.26 -0.53 -24.67
N TRP A 525 -36.80 -1.65 -25.15
CA TRP A 525 -36.31 -2.98 -24.79
C TRP A 525 -34.82 -3.19 -25.05
N SER A 526 -34.27 -2.65 -26.15
CA SER A 526 -32.86 -2.77 -26.49
C SER A 526 -31.95 -2.03 -25.49
N GLN A 527 -32.40 -0.83 -25.04
CA GLN A 527 -31.69 -0.08 -24.02
C GLN A 527 -31.71 -0.84 -22.69
N TYR A 528 -32.90 -1.29 -22.27
CA TYR A 528 -33.02 -2.05 -21.03
C TYR A 528 -32.14 -3.28 -21.01
N ASN A 529 -32.15 -4.05 -22.10
CA ASN A 529 -31.28 -5.22 -22.24
C ASN A 529 -29.81 -4.87 -22.22
N ALA A 530 -29.40 -3.74 -22.81
CA ALA A 530 -28.01 -3.29 -22.74
C ALA A 530 -27.54 -3.00 -21.29
N TRP A 531 -28.40 -2.39 -20.47
CA TRP A 531 -28.09 -2.20 -19.05
C TRP A 531 -28.03 -3.51 -18.25
N CYS A 532 -28.94 -4.45 -18.50
CA CYS A 532 -28.88 -5.79 -17.90
C CYS A 532 -27.57 -6.52 -18.26
N LEU A 533 -27.15 -6.44 -19.52
CA LEU A 533 -25.91 -7.03 -20.01
C LEU A 533 -24.64 -6.40 -19.41
N ASN A 534 -24.72 -5.14 -19.00
CA ASN A 534 -23.60 -4.38 -18.41
C ASN A 534 -23.75 -4.18 -16.89
N TYR A 535 -24.44 -5.08 -16.22
CA TYR A 535 -24.61 -5.03 -14.75
C TYR A 535 -25.11 -3.66 -14.24
N GLY A 536 -26.01 -3.04 -14.99
CA GLY A 536 -26.62 -1.77 -14.60
C GLY A 536 -25.77 -0.51 -14.84
N ASP A 537 -24.55 -0.59 -15.34
CA ASP A 537 -23.72 0.59 -15.68
C ASP A 537 -23.44 0.64 -17.18
N HIS A 538 -24.11 1.53 -17.88
CA HIS A 538 -24.00 1.64 -19.32
C HIS A 538 -24.24 3.07 -19.81
N GLN A 539 -23.89 3.32 -21.08
CA GLN A 539 -24.03 4.61 -21.75
C GLN A 539 -24.44 4.38 -23.20
N THR A 540 -25.37 5.21 -23.70
CA THR A 540 -25.71 5.26 -25.10
C THR A 540 -25.71 6.71 -25.62
N PRO A 541 -25.62 6.97 -26.95
CA PRO A 541 -25.65 8.34 -27.50
C PRO A 541 -26.95 9.10 -27.20
N LYS A 542 -28.07 8.39 -27.14
CA LYS A 542 -29.39 8.95 -26.83
C LYS A 542 -29.60 9.14 -25.33
N ARG A 543 -28.87 8.39 -24.52
CA ARG A 543 -28.95 8.43 -23.05
C ARG A 543 -27.55 8.44 -22.51
N GLY A 544 -27.17 9.47 -21.77
CA GLY A 544 -25.87 9.57 -21.16
C GLY A 544 -25.54 8.38 -20.25
N ARG A 545 -24.37 8.37 -19.64
CA ARG A 545 -23.99 7.32 -18.70
C ARG A 545 -24.97 7.29 -17.54
N GLU A 546 -25.59 6.15 -17.32
CA GLU A 546 -26.42 5.87 -16.16
C GLU A 546 -25.95 4.59 -15.47
N ASN A 547 -25.77 4.68 -14.15
CA ASN A 547 -25.41 3.54 -13.31
C ASN A 547 -26.60 3.23 -12.38
N TRP A 548 -27.29 2.12 -12.66
CA TRP A 548 -28.45 1.69 -11.89
C TRP A 548 -28.09 1.36 -10.45
N ASN A 549 -26.92 0.75 -10.23
CA ASN A 549 -26.48 0.40 -8.88
C ASN A 549 -26.25 1.66 -8.01
N ALA A 550 -25.64 2.69 -8.60
CA ALA A 550 -25.49 3.98 -7.93
C ALA A 550 -26.86 4.63 -7.62
N LYS A 551 -27.82 4.47 -8.53
CA LYS A 551 -29.19 4.98 -8.35
C LYS A 551 -30.02 4.17 -7.35
N ILE A 552 -29.77 2.87 -7.22
CA ILE A 552 -30.39 2.05 -6.17
C ILE A 552 -29.99 2.59 -4.80
N ILE A 553 -28.69 2.82 -4.58
CA ILE A 553 -28.17 3.19 -3.25
C ILE A 553 -28.04 4.70 -3.00
N TRP A 554 -28.44 5.58 -3.93
CA TRP A 554 -28.15 7.02 -3.85
C TRP A 554 -28.67 7.64 -2.54
N LYS A 555 -29.90 7.27 -2.13
CA LYS A 555 -30.52 7.81 -0.93
C LYS A 555 -29.85 7.28 0.34
N MET A 556 -29.61 5.97 0.38
CA MET A 556 -28.87 5.35 1.46
C MET A 556 -27.50 5.99 1.65
N ARG A 557 -26.75 6.18 0.55
CA ARG A 557 -25.43 6.79 0.58
C ARG A 557 -25.43 8.19 1.19
N MET A 558 -26.40 9.03 0.78
CA MET A 558 -26.51 10.39 1.32
C MET A 558 -26.90 10.40 2.81
N GLU A 559 -27.77 9.51 3.23
CA GLU A 559 -28.29 9.48 4.60
C GLU A 559 -27.32 8.80 5.58
N LEU A 560 -26.47 7.87 5.12
CA LEU A 560 -25.49 7.16 5.94
C LEU A 560 -24.14 7.88 6.06
N GLU A 561 -23.89 8.93 5.28
CA GLU A 561 -22.60 9.58 5.24
C GLU A 561 -22.14 10.06 6.63
N GLY A 562 -22.97 10.84 7.31
CA GLY A 562 -22.69 11.31 8.67
C GLY A 562 -22.63 10.21 9.73
N GLN A 563 -23.34 9.11 9.53
CA GLN A 563 -23.28 7.97 10.46
C GLN A 563 -21.93 7.25 10.37
N TRP A 564 -21.38 7.11 9.17
CA TRP A 564 -20.03 6.57 8.97
C TRP A 564 -18.95 7.47 9.58
N ASP A 565 -19.12 8.79 9.52
CA ASP A 565 -18.16 9.73 10.13
C ASP A 565 -18.09 9.50 11.65
N ILE A 566 -19.24 9.32 12.33
CA ILE A 566 -19.29 9.01 13.75
C ILE A 566 -18.56 7.68 14.05
N VAL A 567 -18.77 6.64 13.24
CA VAL A 567 -18.08 5.36 13.43
C VAL A 567 -16.57 5.49 13.24
N GLU A 568 -16.13 6.33 12.29
CA GLU A 568 -14.69 6.58 12.10
C GLU A 568 -14.09 7.38 13.27
N GLU A 569 -14.79 8.36 13.82
CA GLU A 569 -14.36 9.12 15.02
C GLU A 569 -14.26 8.20 16.24
N GLU A 570 -15.22 7.30 16.44
CA GLU A 570 -15.22 6.33 17.54
C GLU A 570 -13.97 5.45 17.59
N VAL A 571 -13.37 5.14 16.42
CA VAL A 571 -12.10 4.39 16.39
C VAL A 571 -11.03 5.06 17.25
N THR A 572 -10.88 6.38 17.15
CA THR A 572 -9.89 7.14 17.94
C THR A 572 -10.24 7.11 19.43
N ASP A 573 -11.51 7.25 19.77
CA ASP A 573 -11.97 7.32 21.14
C ASP A 573 -11.77 5.98 21.87
N VAL A 574 -12.16 4.86 21.25
CA VAL A 574 -11.96 3.53 21.85
C VAL A 574 -10.49 3.17 22.00
N PHE A 575 -9.63 3.54 21.02
CA PHE A 575 -8.18 3.34 21.17
C PHE A 575 -7.57 4.21 22.26
N SER A 576 -8.02 5.45 22.39
CA SER A 576 -7.61 6.36 23.46
C SER A 576 -8.03 5.83 24.83
N ALA A 577 -9.23 5.28 24.96
CA ALA A 577 -9.72 4.67 26.20
C ALA A 577 -8.88 3.46 26.61
N VAL A 578 -8.59 2.53 25.68
CA VAL A 578 -7.75 1.36 25.95
C VAL A 578 -6.33 1.78 26.34
N LEU A 579 -5.75 2.74 25.62
CA LEU A 579 -4.41 3.26 25.91
C LEU A 579 -4.36 3.89 27.31
N HIS A 580 -5.35 4.73 27.63
CA HIS A 580 -5.45 5.37 28.94
C HIS A 580 -5.61 4.34 30.06
N GLY A 581 -6.47 3.34 29.87
CA GLY A 581 -6.65 2.25 30.83
C GLY A 581 -5.38 1.45 31.06
N ALA A 582 -4.67 1.07 30.00
CA ALA A 582 -3.41 0.35 30.10
C ALA A 582 -2.32 1.18 30.76
N MET A 583 -2.21 2.48 30.42
CA MET A 583 -1.27 3.41 31.09
C MET A 583 -1.59 3.57 32.58
N SER A 584 -2.87 3.69 32.95
CA SER A 584 -3.30 3.79 34.35
C SER A 584 -2.90 2.55 35.17
N LEU A 585 -2.98 1.36 34.58
CA LEU A 585 -2.51 0.12 35.21
C LEU A 585 -0.99 0.15 35.44
N LEU A 586 -0.23 0.58 34.42
CA LEU A 586 1.24 0.69 34.51
C LEU A 586 1.67 1.77 35.52
N ASP A 587 1.01 2.91 35.57
CA ASP A 587 1.27 3.98 36.54
C ASP A 587 0.87 3.56 37.97
N SER A 588 -0.18 2.79 38.15
CA SER A 588 -0.58 2.18 39.42
C SER A 588 0.49 1.21 39.94
N LEU A 589 1.04 0.37 39.04
CA LEU A 589 2.17 -0.51 39.38
C LEU A 589 3.38 0.30 39.81
N LYS A 590 3.76 1.34 39.05
CA LYS A 590 4.87 2.23 39.36
C LYS A 590 4.70 2.94 40.73
N SER A 591 3.50 3.42 41.01
CA SER A 591 3.20 4.08 42.29
C SER A 591 3.26 3.09 43.44
N GLY A 592 2.72 1.86 43.24
CA GLY A 592 2.84 0.79 44.23
C GLY A 592 4.28 0.41 44.57
N LEU A 593 5.15 0.37 43.55
CA LEU A 593 6.58 0.12 43.73
C LEU A 593 7.27 1.20 44.59
N SER A 594 6.93 2.46 44.32
CA SER A 594 7.52 3.60 45.04
C SER A 594 7.22 3.62 46.56
N HIS A 595 6.11 2.97 46.94
CA HIS A 595 5.75 2.83 48.37
C HIS A 595 6.37 1.58 49.02
N SER A 596 6.76 0.61 48.21
CA SER A 596 7.13 -0.72 48.65
C SER A 596 8.64 -0.99 48.62
N LEU A 597 9.41 -0.30 47.80
CA LEU A 597 10.84 -0.57 47.56
C LEU A 597 11.70 0.69 47.78
N PRO A 598 12.96 0.53 48.14
CA PRO A 598 13.92 1.64 48.20
C PRO A 598 14.11 2.32 46.84
N PRO A 599 14.41 3.65 46.80
CA PRO A 599 14.54 4.41 45.54
C PRO A 599 15.58 3.85 44.57
N GLN A 600 16.63 3.23 45.05
CA GLN A 600 17.69 2.62 44.24
C GLN A 600 17.16 1.45 43.35
N HIS A 601 16.15 0.72 43.81
CA HIS A 601 15.52 -0.39 43.06
C HIS A 601 14.30 0.06 42.27
N VAL A 602 13.60 1.08 42.79
CA VAL A 602 12.42 1.64 42.09
C VAL A 602 12.77 2.32 40.76
N ASN A 603 13.88 3.09 40.75
CA ASN A 603 14.23 3.90 39.59
C ASN A 603 14.48 3.10 38.31
N PRO A 604 15.24 1.99 38.31
CA PRO A 604 15.40 1.17 37.10
C PRO A 604 14.10 0.56 36.60
N ILE A 605 13.27 0.05 37.51
CA ILE A 605 11.95 -0.53 37.13
C ILE A 605 11.04 0.55 36.57
N ALA A 606 10.99 1.73 37.20
CA ALA A 606 10.20 2.86 36.71
C ALA A 606 10.66 3.32 35.31
N GLN A 607 11.96 3.28 35.03
CA GLN A 607 12.49 3.57 33.69
C GLN A 607 12.08 2.51 32.66
N SER A 608 12.10 1.23 33.03
CA SER A 608 11.60 0.16 32.17
C SER A 608 10.12 0.32 31.89
N ILE A 609 9.27 0.57 32.90
CA ILE A 609 7.85 0.83 32.73
C ILE A 609 7.61 2.02 31.81
N ASN A 610 8.34 3.13 31.97
CA ASN A 610 8.22 4.29 31.08
C ASN A 610 8.58 3.95 29.63
N ALA A 611 9.62 3.15 29.39
CA ALA A 611 10.00 2.68 28.07
C ALA A 611 8.88 1.80 27.44
N GLN A 612 8.23 0.96 28.26
CA GLN A 612 7.10 0.15 27.80
C GLN A 612 5.84 1.00 27.55
N ILE A 613 5.59 2.07 28.28
CA ILE A 613 4.52 3.04 27.99
C ILE A 613 4.74 3.68 26.60
N GLU A 614 5.96 4.11 26.29
CA GLU A 614 6.26 4.67 24.97
C GLU A 614 6.13 3.63 23.85
N ASN A 615 6.53 2.38 24.11
CA ASN A 615 6.30 1.26 23.19
C ASN A 615 4.81 1.01 22.94
N LEU A 616 4.01 1.05 24.01
CA LEU A 616 2.56 0.88 23.95
C LEU A 616 1.90 1.98 23.11
N LYS A 617 2.22 3.25 23.37
CA LYS A 617 1.68 4.39 22.60
C LYS A 617 1.92 4.23 21.10
N TYR A 618 3.14 3.88 20.72
CA TYR A 618 3.51 3.70 19.31
C TYR A 618 2.76 2.54 18.66
N LYS A 619 2.72 1.38 19.31
CA LYS A 619 2.04 0.20 18.79
C LYS A 619 0.53 0.43 18.69
N MET A 620 -0.09 1.08 19.68
CA MET A 620 -1.52 1.45 19.68
C MET A 620 -1.85 2.38 18.53
N SER A 621 -1.08 3.44 18.31
CA SER A 621 -1.29 4.36 17.17
C SER A 621 -1.15 3.66 15.81
N ARG A 622 -0.36 2.59 15.71
CA ARG A 622 -0.26 1.79 14.48
C ARG A 622 -1.50 0.94 14.25
N GLU A 623 -2.02 0.27 15.29
CA GLU A 623 -3.24 -0.54 15.18
C GLU A 623 -4.49 0.34 14.97
N GLU A 624 -4.55 1.51 15.60
CA GLU A 624 -5.58 2.52 15.36
C GLU A 624 -5.65 2.91 13.87
N ARG A 625 -4.52 3.30 13.28
CA ARG A 625 -4.44 3.63 11.84
C ARG A 625 -4.87 2.46 10.95
N ARG A 626 -4.55 1.24 11.35
CA ARG A 626 -4.96 0.04 10.63
C ARG A 626 -6.48 -0.15 10.67
N LEU A 627 -7.09 -0.01 11.85
CA LEU A 627 -8.54 -0.13 12.00
C LEU A 627 -9.27 0.94 11.19
N HIS A 628 -8.82 2.19 11.23
CA HIS A 628 -9.35 3.27 10.38
C HIS A 628 -9.33 2.90 8.89
N ALA A 629 -8.21 2.39 8.39
CA ALA A 629 -8.10 2.00 6.98
C ALA A 629 -9.08 0.87 6.59
N GLU A 630 -9.27 -0.11 7.47
CA GLU A 630 -10.19 -1.23 7.22
C GLU A 630 -11.67 -0.79 7.31
N VAL A 631 -12.03 0.07 8.26
CA VAL A 631 -13.39 0.66 8.38
C VAL A 631 -13.73 1.46 7.11
N ARG A 632 -12.80 2.26 6.61
CA ARG A 632 -12.96 3.00 5.35
C ARG A 632 -13.19 2.10 4.15
N VAL A 633 -12.55 0.94 4.09
CA VAL A 633 -12.80 -0.04 3.01
C VAL A 633 -14.24 -0.55 3.09
N ILE A 634 -14.75 -0.86 4.28
CA ILE A 634 -16.13 -1.30 4.47
C ILE A 634 -17.12 -0.20 4.05
N ARG A 635 -16.92 1.03 4.54
CA ARG A 635 -17.71 2.22 4.16
C ARG A 635 -17.74 2.40 2.65
N ARG A 636 -16.59 2.29 1.99
CA ARG A 636 -16.49 2.45 0.55
C ARG A 636 -17.28 1.40 -0.21
N TYR A 637 -17.19 0.14 0.16
CA TYR A 637 -17.97 -0.92 -0.48
C TYR A 637 -19.48 -0.79 -0.23
N ALA A 638 -19.87 -0.15 0.87
CA ALA A 638 -21.27 0.18 1.13
C ALA A 638 -21.77 1.36 0.28
N SER A 639 -20.92 2.33 -0.03
CA SER A 639 -21.29 3.60 -0.65
C SER A 639 -21.02 3.69 -2.15
N GLU A 640 -20.20 2.80 -2.71
CA GLU A 640 -19.89 2.77 -4.14
C GLU A 640 -20.76 1.79 -4.91
N SER A 641 -20.69 1.88 -6.26
CA SER A 641 -21.40 1.01 -7.19
C SER A 641 -20.45 0.24 -8.10
N ASN A 642 -19.18 0.10 -7.69
CA ASN A 642 -18.16 -0.66 -8.39
C ASN A 642 -18.31 -2.17 -8.14
N TYR A 643 -17.47 -2.97 -8.81
CA TYR A 643 -17.53 -4.44 -8.74
C TYR A 643 -17.49 -4.99 -7.31
N ASN A 644 -16.72 -4.39 -6.41
CA ASN A 644 -16.58 -4.85 -5.02
C ASN A 644 -17.67 -4.29 -4.09
N SER A 645 -18.57 -3.44 -4.61
CA SER A 645 -19.65 -2.88 -3.79
C SER A 645 -20.70 -3.93 -3.44
N TYR A 646 -21.24 -3.83 -2.22
CA TYR A 646 -22.24 -4.78 -1.75
C TYR A 646 -23.50 -4.79 -2.63
N VAL A 647 -23.94 -3.61 -3.12
CA VAL A 647 -25.10 -3.52 -4.02
C VAL A 647 -24.88 -4.25 -5.33
N LEU A 648 -23.71 -4.07 -5.96
CA LEU A 648 -23.48 -4.74 -7.25
C LEU A 648 -23.31 -6.24 -7.06
N GLN A 649 -22.65 -6.70 -6.02
CA GLN A 649 -22.50 -8.12 -5.73
C GLN A 649 -23.86 -8.80 -5.57
N ASP A 650 -24.81 -8.15 -4.90
CA ASP A 650 -26.17 -8.66 -4.73
C ASP A 650 -26.99 -8.60 -6.03
N MET A 651 -26.78 -7.59 -6.87
CA MET A 651 -27.51 -7.40 -8.14
C MET A 651 -26.97 -8.25 -9.31
N ILE A 652 -25.72 -8.71 -9.28
CA ILE A 652 -25.12 -9.52 -10.37
C ILE A 652 -25.98 -10.73 -10.76
N PRO A 653 -26.49 -11.56 -9.84
CA PRO A 653 -27.34 -12.70 -10.20
C PRO A 653 -28.61 -12.29 -10.95
N GLN A 654 -29.20 -11.16 -10.57
CA GLN A 654 -30.43 -10.64 -11.18
C GLN A 654 -30.17 -10.12 -12.61
N TYR A 655 -29.07 -9.38 -12.80
CA TYR A 655 -28.65 -8.95 -14.12
C TYR A 655 -28.35 -10.14 -15.05
N ARG A 656 -27.68 -11.16 -14.56
CA ARG A 656 -27.42 -12.41 -15.29
C ARG A 656 -28.70 -13.11 -15.67
N SER A 657 -29.64 -13.25 -14.72
CA SER A 657 -30.97 -13.86 -14.96
C SER A 657 -31.76 -13.08 -16.01
N ALA A 658 -31.81 -11.75 -15.91
CA ALA A 658 -32.46 -10.89 -16.85
C ALA A 658 -31.81 -10.99 -18.25
N ALA A 659 -30.49 -10.90 -18.33
CA ALA A 659 -29.76 -10.99 -19.61
C ALA A 659 -29.89 -12.35 -20.31
N SER A 660 -30.14 -13.43 -19.57
CA SER A 660 -30.31 -14.79 -20.13
C SER A 660 -31.68 -15.03 -20.81
N GLN A 661 -32.65 -14.13 -20.62
CA GLN A 661 -34.00 -14.27 -21.17
C GLN A 661 -33.99 -14.22 -22.70
N LYS A 662 -34.76 -15.11 -23.36
CA LYS A 662 -34.85 -15.22 -24.83
C LYS A 662 -36.26 -15.50 -25.28
N GLY A 663 -36.57 -15.21 -26.55
CA GLY A 663 -37.87 -15.48 -27.20
C GLY A 663 -38.91 -14.40 -26.91
N ASP A 664 -40.16 -14.66 -27.36
CA ASP A 664 -41.27 -13.70 -27.24
C ASP A 664 -41.49 -13.30 -25.77
N GLY A 665 -41.71 -12.02 -25.50
CA GLY A 665 -41.91 -11.49 -24.16
C GLY A 665 -40.61 -11.29 -23.35
N THR A 666 -39.43 -11.44 -23.91
CA THR A 666 -38.12 -11.25 -23.22
C THR A 666 -38.06 -9.93 -22.47
N ALA A 667 -38.43 -8.82 -23.11
CA ALA A 667 -38.38 -7.50 -22.49
C ALA A 667 -39.26 -7.40 -21.20
N ALA A 668 -40.44 -7.99 -21.24
CA ALA A 668 -41.33 -7.99 -20.08
C ALA A 668 -40.75 -8.83 -18.93
N ARG A 669 -40.16 -10.00 -19.26
CA ARG A 669 -39.48 -10.84 -18.23
C ARG A 669 -38.24 -10.17 -17.66
N GLN A 670 -37.41 -9.53 -18.46
CA GLN A 670 -36.23 -8.79 -17.97
C GLN A 670 -36.62 -7.69 -17.00
N LYS A 671 -37.66 -6.90 -17.37
CA LYS A 671 -38.17 -5.83 -16.49
C LYS A 671 -38.77 -6.41 -15.20
N SER A 672 -39.52 -7.52 -15.30
CA SER A 672 -40.08 -8.20 -14.14
C SER A 672 -38.99 -8.73 -13.18
N ILE A 673 -37.91 -9.29 -13.72
CA ILE A 673 -36.82 -9.82 -12.89
C ILE A 673 -36.13 -8.68 -12.11
N ILE A 674 -35.71 -7.63 -12.78
CA ILE A 674 -34.97 -6.52 -12.11
C ILE A 674 -35.92 -5.74 -11.20
N GLN A 675 -37.06 -5.30 -11.72
CA GLN A 675 -38.03 -4.51 -10.97
C GLN A 675 -38.61 -5.31 -9.80
N GLY A 676 -38.98 -6.57 -10.03
CA GLY A 676 -39.51 -7.45 -9.01
C GLY A 676 -38.50 -7.64 -7.85
N TYR A 677 -37.21 -7.83 -8.17
CA TYR A 677 -36.17 -7.96 -7.16
C TYR A 677 -36.00 -6.68 -6.34
N ILE A 678 -36.02 -5.50 -6.97
CA ILE A 678 -35.94 -4.22 -6.26
C ILE A 678 -37.20 -4.04 -5.37
N GLU A 679 -38.38 -4.45 -5.84
CA GLU A 679 -39.65 -4.35 -5.08
C GLU A 679 -39.75 -5.38 -3.95
N GLU A 680 -39.02 -6.48 -4.00
CA GLU A 680 -38.95 -7.44 -2.89
C GLU A 680 -38.37 -6.84 -1.61
N GLY A 681 -37.62 -5.71 -1.68
CA GLY A 681 -37.06 -5.03 -0.54
C GLY A 681 -35.96 -5.83 0.17
N VAL A 682 -35.23 -6.67 -0.56
CA VAL A 682 -34.18 -7.55 0.02
C VAL A 682 -32.76 -7.01 -0.14
N ILE A 683 -32.55 -5.97 -0.98
CA ILE A 683 -31.24 -5.44 -1.32
C ILE A 683 -30.56 -4.85 -0.07
N PHE A 684 -31.19 -3.91 0.59
CA PHE A 684 -30.61 -3.25 1.77
C PHE A 684 -30.47 -4.18 2.97
N PRO A 685 -31.43 -5.07 3.29
CA PRO A 685 -31.22 -6.11 4.30
C PRO A 685 -29.99 -6.99 4.02
N LYS A 686 -29.75 -7.42 2.78
CA LYS A 686 -28.59 -8.23 2.44
C LYS A 686 -27.28 -7.41 2.53
N MET A 687 -27.30 -6.16 2.10
CA MET A 687 -26.15 -5.25 2.26
C MET A 687 -25.83 -5.07 3.75
N SER A 688 -26.83 -4.87 4.58
CA SER A 688 -26.67 -4.72 6.03
C SER A 688 -26.01 -5.97 6.66
N ILE A 689 -26.43 -7.18 6.27
CA ILE A 689 -25.81 -8.43 6.72
C ILE A 689 -24.34 -8.49 6.32
N ALA A 690 -24.03 -8.22 5.04
CA ALA A 690 -22.66 -8.27 4.54
C ALA A 690 -21.73 -7.24 5.23
N ILE A 691 -22.24 -6.04 5.52
CA ILE A 691 -21.54 -4.99 6.26
C ILE A 691 -21.30 -5.45 7.70
N SER A 692 -22.33 -5.99 8.36
CA SER A 692 -22.27 -6.49 9.73
C SER A 692 -21.27 -7.63 9.89
N ASP A 693 -21.29 -8.60 8.99
CA ASP A 693 -20.38 -9.75 9.01
C ASP A 693 -18.92 -9.30 8.88
N ARG A 694 -18.65 -8.40 7.92
CA ARG A 694 -17.30 -7.89 7.72
C ARG A 694 -16.80 -7.04 8.89
N MET A 695 -17.66 -6.22 9.48
CA MET A 695 -17.32 -5.41 10.66
C MET A 695 -17.08 -6.30 11.89
N SER A 696 -17.90 -7.30 12.11
CA SER A 696 -17.74 -8.26 13.21
C SER A 696 -16.43 -9.04 13.11
N GLN A 697 -16.06 -9.45 11.90
CA GLN A 697 -14.77 -10.07 11.65
C GLN A 697 -13.62 -9.11 11.99
N LEU A 698 -13.70 -7.88 11.53
CA LEU A 698 -12.67 -6.84 11.75
C LEU A 698 -12.49 -6.53 13.23
N ILE A 699 -13.59 -6.40 13.99
CA ILE A 699 -13.56 -6.19 15.45
C ILE A 699 -12.89 -7.37 16.14
N THR A 700 -13.20 -8.60 15.74
CA THR A 700 -12.61 -9.82 16.32
C THR A 700 -11.10 -9.89 16.06
N GLU A 701 -10.67 -9.63 14.82
CA GLU A 701 -9.27 -9.61 14.45
C GLU A 701 -8.48 -8.52 15.21
N THR A 702 -9.06 -7.33 15.33
CA THR A 702 -8.43 -6.21 16.06
C THR A 702 -8.34 -6.49 17.55
N SER A 703 -9.39 -7.04 18.16
CA SER A 703 -9.38 -7.47 19.56
C SER A 703 -8.28 -8.49 19.85
N GLY A 704 -8.07 -9.46 18.94
CA GLY A 704 -7.00 -10.45 19.05
C GLY A 704 -5.60 -9.79 19.02
N ARG A 705 -5.39 -8.82 18.11
CA ARG A 705 -4.13 -8.07 18.02
C ARG A 705 -3.88 -7.21 19.24
N LEU A 706 -4.90 -6.51 19.76
CA LEU A 706 -4.81 -5.72 20.98
C LEU A 706 -4.48 -6.58 22.21
N THR A 707 -5.11 -7.75 22.34
CA THR A 707 -4.79 -8.70 23.42
C THR A 707 -3.34 -9.13 23.37
N SER A 708 -2.82 -9.51 22.21
CA SER A 708 -1.41 -9.89 22.06
C SER A 708 -0.49 -8.73 22.41
N LEU A 709 -0.76 -7.54 21.87
CA LEU A 709 0.05 -6.34 22.08
C LEU A 709 0.16 -5.95 23.56
N LEU A 710 -0.99 -5.88 24.25
CA LEU A 710 -1.03 -5.57 25.67
C LEU A 710 -0.35 -6.65 26.51
N SER A 711 -0.64 -7.93 26.24
CA SER A 711 -0.02 -9.05 26.93
C SER A 711 1.50 -9.05 26.82
N ASP A 712 2.05 -8.73 25.65
CA ASP A 712 3.50 -8.68 25.45
C ASP A 712 4.15 -7.56 26.27
N VAL A 713 3.54 -6.37 26.31
CA VAL A 713 4.03 -5.23 27.11
C VAL A 713 4.02 -5.58 28.60
N PHE A 714 2.91 -6.09 29.10
CA PHE A 714 2.78 -6.40 30.54
C PHE A 714 3.63 -7.60 30.97
N LYS A 715 3.86 -8.58 30.08
CA LYS A 715 4.79 -9.69 30.35
C LYS A 715 6.22 -9.21 30.54
N VAL A 716 6.70 -8.26 29.72
CA VAL A 716 8.03 -7.67 29.89
C VAL A 716 8.12 -6.96 31.23
N VAL A 717 7.14 -6.12 31.58
CA VAL A 717 7.11 -5.44 32.89
C VAL A 717 7.11 -6.43 34.03
N LYS A 718 6.33 -7.53 33.93
CA LYS A 718 6.31 -8.59 34.95
C LYS A 718 7.67 -9.26 35.09
N THR A 719 8.33 -9.58 33.97
CA THR A 719 9.67 -10.20 33.97
C THR A 719 10.70 -9.28 34.65
N ASP A 720 10.68 -7.98 34.35
CA ASP A 720 11.55 -7.00 34.99
C ASP A 720 11.32 -6.92 36.53
N LEU A 721 10.04 -7.00 36.93
CA LEU A 721 9.68 -7.08 38.35
C LEU A 721 10.19 -8.37 39.00
N ASP A 722 9.97 -9.51 38.36
CA ASP A 722 10.44 -10.81 38.88
C ASP A 722 11.96 -10.85 39.00
N ILE A 723 12.72 -10.26 38.06
CA ILE A 723 14.19 -10.13 38.13
C ILE A 723 14.61 -9.27 39.34
N ALA A 724 13.96 -8.12 39.52
CA ALA A 724 14.24 -7.24 40.63
C ALA A 724 13.97 -7.91 41.99
N LEU A 725 12.93 -8.72 42.08
CA LEU A 725 12.50 -9.37 43.30
C LEU A 725 13.31 -10.65 43.62
N GLN A 726 13.79 -11.39 42.61
CA GLN A 726 14.63 -12.58 42.77
C GLN A 726 15.96 -12.29 43.46
N SER A 727 16.46 -11.06 43.41
CA SER A 727 17.69 -10.69 44.13
C SER A 727 17.56 -10.84 45.67
N TYR A 728 16.34 -10.75 46.19
CA TYR A 728 16.03 -10.87 47.62
C TYR A 728 15.86 -12.34 48.07
N GLU A 729 15.49 -13.26 47.18
CA GLU A 729 15.27 -14.69 47.52
C GLU A 729 16.58 -15.52 47.58
N ARG A 730 17.67 -15.06 46.94
CA ARG A 730 18.93 -15.83 46.82
C ARG A 730 19.82 -15.84 48.09
N SER A 731 19.35 -15.33 49.21
CA SER A 731 20.12 -15.10 50.44
C SER A 731 20.46 -16.33 51.29
N GLU A 732 19.92 -17.53 50.96
CA GLU A 732 20.07 -18.69 51.86
C GLU A 732 21.12 -19.76 51.45
N VAL A 733 21.89 -19.59 50.38
CA VAL A 733 22.87 -20.57 49.92
C VAL A 733 24.29 -20.05 50.11
N SER A 734 25.10 -20.76 50.95
CA SER A 734 26.50 -20.47 51.32
C SER A 734 27.45 -20.13 50.17
N PRO A 735 28.42 -19.19 50.38
CA PRO A 735 29.36 -18.74 49.37
C PRO A 735 30.46 -19.76 49.07
N ALA A 736 30.42 -20.39 47.93
CA ALA A 736 31.49 -21.17 47.36
C ALA A 736 32.42 -20.28 46.51
N THR A 737 33.70 -20.64 46.38
CA THR A 737 34.78 -19.90 45.69
C THR A 737 34.48 -19.58 44.21
N HIS A 738 33.49 -20.20 43.60
CA HIS A 738 32.98 -19.91 42.23
C HIS A 738 32.22 -18.56 42.13
N ASP A 739 31.75 -18.02 43.24
CA ASP A 739 30.94 -16.80 43.29
C ASP A 739 31.74 -15.51 43.01
N ARG A 740 33.04 -15.45 43.42
CA ARG A 740 33.86 -14.26 43.21
C ARG A 740 34.20 -13.97 41.74
N GLU A 741 34.47 -14.99 40.99
CA GLU A 741 34.74 -14.83 39.54
C GLU A 741 33.49 -14.43 38.77
N ARG A 742 32.33 -14.98 39.14
CA ARG A 742 31.03 -14.61 38.62
C ARG A 742 30.68 -13.16 38.95
N GLN A 743 30.84 -12.74 40.21
CA GLN A 743 30.62 -11.38 40.65
C GLN A 743 31.53 -10.35 39.95
N THR A 744 32.79 -10.72 39.69
CA THR A 744 33.70 -9.84 38.93
C THR A 744 33.21 -9.65 37.48
N LYS A 745 32.81 -10.73 36.82
CA LYS A 745 32.27 -10.68 35.47
C LYS A 745 30.96 -9.85 35.37
N ILE A 746 30.09 -9.97 36.39
CA ILE A 746 28.84 -9.18 36.45
C ILE A 746 29.16 -7.70 36.67
N ARG A 747 30.13 -7.36 37.52
CA ARG A 747 30.56 -5.96 37.71
C ARG A 747 31.16 -5.34 36.45
N ASP A 748 31.97 -6.08 35.73
CA ASP A 748 32.54 -5.58 34.47
C ASP A 748 31.43 -5.42 33.41
N PHE A 749 30.45 -6.34 33.36
CA PHE A 749 29.28 -6.22 32.50
C PHE A 749 28.38 -5.02 32.86
N ALA A 750 28.18 -4.75 34.17
CA ALA A 750 27.45 -3.57 34.64
C ALA A 750 28.09 -2.26 34.16
N LYS A 751 29.45 -2.17 34.21
CA LYS A 751 30.17 -0.99 33.69
C LYS A 751 29.99 -0.82 32.18
N GLU A 752 29.98 -1.93 31.42
CA GLU A 752 29.73 -1.87 29.99
C GLU A 752 28.30 -1.39 29.69
N ILE A 753 27.30 -1.84 30.47
CA ILE A 753 25.90 -1.37 30.34
C ILE A 753 25.81 0.13 30.64
N GLU A 754 26.47 0.61 31.67
CA GLU A 754 26.49 2.04 32.01
C GLU A 754 27.08 2.88 30.88
N SER A 755 28.21 2.45 30.32
CA SER A 755 28.80 3.09 29.14
C SER A 755 27.85 3.09 27.92
N LEU A 756 27.13 2.00 27.67
CA LEU A 756 26.13 1.92 26.61
C LEU A 756 24.93 2.84 26.89
N LYS A 757 24.47 2.98 28.11
CA LYS A 757 23.41 3.92 28.51
C LYS A 757 23.83 5.38 28.27
N GLU A 758 25.08 5.74 28.54
CA GLU A 758 25.60 7.08 28.22
C GLU A 758 25.61 7.33 26.72
N GLN A 759 26.09 6.38 25.93
CA GLN A 759 26.07 6.48 24.46
C GLN A 759 24.63 6.59 23.93
N HIS A 760 23.72 5.80 24.47
CA HIS A 760 22.30 5.84 24.14
C HIS A 760 21.67 7.22 24.45
N LYS A 761 21.96 7.78 25.62
CA LYS A 761 21.51 9.13 26.01
C LYS A 761 22.04 10.20 25.07
N TYR A 762 23.29 10.12 24.63
CA TYR A 762 23.84 11.03 23.63
C TYR A 762 23.15 10.92 22.28
N LEU A 763 22.86 9.70 21.82
CA LEU A 763 22.13 9.46 20.58
C LEU A 763 20.70 10.02 20.63
N LEU A 764 20.00 9.86 21.76
CA LEU A 764 18.65 10.43 21.96
C LEU A 764 18.68 11.96 21.89
N GLN A 765 19.63 12.60 22.59
CA GLN A 765 19.78 14.06 22.55
C GLN A 765 20.09 14.56 21.12
N SER A 766 20.92 13.83 20.40
CA SER A 766 21.24 14.17 18.99
C SER A 766 20.04 14.09 18.07
N LEU A 767 19.15 13.09 18.29
CA LEU A 767 17.91 12.94 17.52
C LEU A 767 16.81 13.95 17.90
N GLU A 768 16.86 14.50 19.11
CA GLU A 768 15.92 15.54 19.54
C GLU A 768 16.34 16.92 19.02
N ALA A 769 17.60 17.10 18.69
CA ALA A 769 18.12 18.32 18.09
C ALA A 769 17.85 18.43 16.57
N ILE A 770 17.47 17.35 15.92
CA ILE A 770 17.01 17.28 14.51
C ILE A 770 15.51 17.54 14.44
#